data_b25a2beeb3bb2dcc9bd632a279436cdb
#
_entry.id   b25a2beeb3bb2dcc9bd632a279436cdb
#
_cell.length_a   1.000
_cell.length_b   1.000
_cell.length_c   1.000
_cell.angle_alpha   90.00
_cell.angle_beta   90.00
_cell.angle_gamma   90.00
#
_symmetry.space_group_name_H-M   'P 1'
#
loop_
_entity.id
_entity.type
_entity.pdbx_description
1 polymer ?
#
loop_
_entity_poly.entity_id
_entity_poly.type
_entity_poly.pdbx_seq_one_letter_code
_entity_poly.pdbx_strand_id
1 'polypeptide(L)'
;MPLDKAALSQALDEDLTLHTALCRRQAASFQKAIKSSDDVTVACTQEQRLFAALADETEGARAGKTFPIKFINIRETGGWSKDASQAMPKIAALLAQAQLPEPEPVTTVTYKSQGRLLIVGETSQATQLADMLSDTLSITIFSIAPHAVSTGENTGFSSNERKYPVLAGKINALSGWLGAFKLNWQKNNPIDLDLCTRCNACVVACPELAISQDFQIDMSKCKSHRSCVSACETAGAIDFDRSASDMEDAFDIVLDLSQAPLIDWHAAPQGYFREASPATLIKLRDMVGEFEKPKFFTYKQKICAHSRNESVGCNACVDICSAHAITSEKSRQQIKVNPNLCIGCGACTTVCPTGALSYAYPKASEQGAKIKSLLTTYAAAGGKEPVLLLHSQEAGAQVVEQLGRAAQLKKANGVPHNVMPLALWHTASMGMEVWLSAIAMGAQQIAVLTTTEEAPDYLRGLREQMAVAQTLLNGLGYAGTHLKLIEAKDAASLDAALQALKATKQTVPLKVARFAFPSEKRSTLDLALDHFITHAPTAPVPEQIELPKAGSPFGTLQINKDTCTLCLSCVSACPSAALQDNPERPQLKFIEKNCVQCGLCVTTCPENAITLQSRMLLTKERTQSRILNEQPPYACIRCAKPFGTLKAIEGMLCKLAGHSMFKGDALNRLKMCGDCRVIDLHSASNEAKIQDIPR
;
A
#
# COMPACT_ATOMS: atom_id res chain seq x y z
N MET A 1 8.05 -38.53 3.59
CA MET A 1 7.66 -37.85 2.34
C MET A 1 8.10 -38.78 1.20
N PRO A 2 7.17 -39.42 0.50
CA PRO A 2 7.52 -40.22 -0.66
C PRO A 2 7.85 -39.26 -1.84
N LEU A 3 9.06 -39.36 -2.39
CA LEU A 3 9.49 -38.69 -3.59
C LEU A 3 9.78 -39.73 -4.68
N ASP A 4 9.17 -39.53 -5.84
CA ASP A 4 9.44 -40.33 -7.03
C ASP A 4 10.33 -39.50 -7.97
N LYS A 5 11.60 -39.95 -8.14
CA LYS A 5 12.58 -39.30 -9.00
C LYS A 5 12.09 -39.24 -10.45
N ALA A 6 11.60 -40.37 -10.96
CA ALA A 6 11.23 -40.47 -12.37
C ALA A 6 10.05 -39.51 -12.71
N ALA A 7 9.02 -39.52 -11.85
CA ALA A 7 7.85 -38.62 -12.03
C ALA A 7 8.25 -37.14 -11.91
N LEU A 8 9.13 -36.77 -10.97
CA LEU A 8 9.62 -35.39 -10.83
C LEU A 8 10.47 -34.96 -12.03
N SER A 9 11.44 -35.81 -12.44
CA SER A 9 12.29 -35.53 -13.59
C SER A 9 11.49 -35.37 -14.87
N GLN A 10 10.46 -36.20 -15.09
CA GLN A 10 9.55 -36.08 -16.23
C GLN A 10 8.72 -34.78 -16.18
N ALA A 11 8.21 -34.42 -14.99
CA ALA A 11 7.37 -33.21 -14.84
C ALA A 11 8.17 -31.91 -15.01
N LEU A 12 9.47 -31.91 -14.72
CA LEU A 12 10.37 -30.77 -14.77
C LEU A 12 11.25 -30.74 -16.03
N ASP A 13 11.27 -31.83 -16.79
CA ASP A 13 12.20 -32.06 -17.92
C ASP A 13 13.67 -31.89 -17.51
N GLU A 14 14.03 -32.41 -16.29
CA GLU A 14 15.37 -32.30 -15.71
C GLU A 14 15.78 -33.59 -15.01
N ASP A 15 17.07 -33.88 -15.01
CA ASP A 15 17.63 -35.01 -14.21
C ASP A 15 17.89 -34.55 -12.77
N LEU A 16 17.02 -35.02 -11.88
CA LEU A 16 17.09 -34.68 -10.46
C LEU A 16 17.86 -35.76 -9.68
N THR A 17 18.60 -35.33 -8.67
CA THR A 17 19.25 -36.24 -7.74
C THR A 17 18.53 -36.26 -6.40
N LEU A 18 18.01 -37.40 -5.99
CA LEU A 18 17.37 -37.57 -4.68
C LEU A 18 18.39 -38.00 -3.62
N HIS A 19 18.32 -37.35 -2.48
CA HIS A 19 19.16 -37.61 -1.32
C HIS A 19 18.30 -37.89 -0.08
N THR A 20 18.69 -38.85 0.73
CA THR A 20 18.00 -39.17 2.01
C THR A 20 18.47 -38.29 3.17
N ALA A 21 19.73 -37.84 3.13
CA ALA A 21 20.35 -37.04 4.19
C ALA A 21 21.47 -36.15 3.63
N LEU A 22 21.12 -35.25 2.69
CA LEU A 22 22.07 -34.38 1.98
C LEU A 22 22.91 -33.52 2.96
N CYS A 23 22.28 -32.93 3.97
CA CYS A 23 22.96 -32.09 4.96
C CYS A 23 23.84 -32.84 5.98
N ARG A 24 23.92 -34.17 5.92
CA ARG A 24 24.72 -34.99 6.87
C ARG A 24 25.64 -35.96 6.13
N ARG A 25 25.11 -37.14 5.77
CA ARG A 25 25.92 -38.24 5.21
C ARG A 25 26.30 -38.01 3.75
N GLN A 26 25.61 -37.12 3.03
CA GLN A 26 25.75 -36.92 1.59
C GLN A 26 26.20 -35.51 1.23
N ALA A 27 26.78 -34.75 2.16
CA ALA A 27 27.27 -33.38 1.93
C ALA A 27 28.28 -33.29 0.77
N ALA A 28 29.10 -34.32 0.58
CA ALA A 28 30.02 -34.42 -0.55
C ALA A 28 29.32 -34.37 -1.92
N SER A 29 28.08 -34.85 -2.02
CA SER A 29 27.29 -34.74 -3.26
C SER A 29 26.88 -33.30 -3.56
N PHE A 30 26.56 -32.53 -2.53
CA PHE A 30 26.31 -31.10 -2.68
C PHE A 30 27.58 -30.35 -3.13
N GLN A 31 28.74 -30.63 -2.47
CA GLN A 31 30.02 -30.03 -2.85
C GLN A 31 30.44 -30.38 -4.29
N LYS A 32 30.13 -31.60 -4.75
CA LYS A 32 30.34 -31.98 -6.16
C LYS A 32 29.41 -31.20 -7.09
N ALA A 33 28.13 -31.01 -6.75
CA ALA A 33 27.16 -30.29 -7.57
C ALA A 33 27.57 -28.81 -7.76
N ILE A 34 27.97 -28.12 -6.68
CA ILE A 34 28.39 -26.71 -6.76
C ILE A 34 29.70 -26.47 -7.51
N LYS A 35 30.54 -27.51 -7.67
CA LYS A 35 31.72 -27.46 -8.53
C LYS A 35 31.40 -27.69 -10.00
N SER A 36 30.37 -28.47 -10.30
CA SER A 36 30.01 -28.86 -11.68
C SER A 36 29.04 -27.91 -12.35
N SER A 37 28.27 -27.10 -11.60
CA SER A 37 27.25 -26.20 -12.12
C SER A 37 27.33 -24.82 -11.48
N ASP A 38 26.96 -23.79 -12.24
CA ASP A 38 26.85 -22.42 -11.76
C ASP A 38 25.49 -22.15 -11.09
N ASP A 39 24.46 -22.91 -11.44
CA ASP A 39 23.10 -22.80 -10.89
C ASP A 39 22.74 -24.11 -10.17
N VAL A 40 22.53 -24.04 -8.85
CA VAL A 40 22.20 -25.18 -8.00
C VAL A 40 20.98 -24.84 -7.15
N THR A 41 20.00 -25.74 -7.22
CA THR A 41 18.78 -25.67 -6.41
C THR A 41 18.74 -26.79 -5.38
N VAL A 42 18.55 -26.45 -4.10
CA VAL A 42 18.41 -27.41 -2.99
C VAL A 42 16.96 -27.39 -2.50
N ALA A 43 16.27 -28.51 -2.65
CA ALA A 43 14.88 -28.66 -2.23
C ALA A 43 14.75 -28.90 -0.72
N CYS A 44 15.33 -28.02 0.09
CA CYS A 44 15.26 -28.00 1.55
C CYS A 44 15.78 -26.66 2.07
N THR A 45 15.07 -26.05 3.02
CA THR A 45 15.45 -24.75 3.63
C THR A 45 16.04 -24.90 5.03
N GLN A 46 15.88 -26.05 5.70
CA GLN A 46 16.24 -26.20 7.12
C GLN A 46 17.74 -25.95 7.40
N GLU A 47 18.61 -26.49 6.55
CA GLU A 47 20.07 -26.39 6.73
C GLU A 47 20.69 -25.40 5.72
N GLN A 48 19.97 -24.38 5.32
CA GLN A 48 20.43 -23.38 4.35
C GLN A 48 21.76 -22.75 4.78
N ARG A 49 21.94 -22.44 6.06
CA ARG A 49 23.17 -21.85 6.59
C ARG A 49 24.35 -22.81 6.47
N LEU A 50 24.14 -24.11 6.74
CA LEU A 50 25.19 -25.13 6.58
C LEU A 50 25.61 -25.22 5.11
N PHE A 51 24.67 -25.26 4.17
CA PHE A 51 25.00 -25.33 2.75
C PHE A 51 25.69 -24.06 2.24
N ALA A 52 25.32 -22.87 2.74
CA ALA A 52 26.02 -21.63 2.44
C ALA A 52 27.49 -21.70 2.94
N ALA A 53 27.71 -22.07 4.18
CA ALA A 53 29.06 -22.25 4.74
C ALA A 53 29.89 -23.30 3.95
N LEU A 54 29.28 -24.44 3.60
CA LEU A 54 29.96 -25.46 2.79
C LEU A 54 30.30 -24.95 1.38
N ALA A 55 29.45 -24.07 0.80
CA ALA A 55 29.76 -23.48 -0.51
C ALA A 55 30.94 -22.51 -0.43
N ASP A 56 31.02 -21.71 0.63
CA ASP A 56 32.12 -20.76 0.85
C ASP A 56 33.44 -21.49 1.12
N GLU A 57 33.42 -22.62 1.87
CA GLU A 57 34.59 -23.43 2.18
C GLU A 57 35.03 -24.36 1.04
N THR A 58 34.17 -24.57 0.02
CA THR A 58 34.49 -25.54 -1.05
C THR A 58 35.37 -24.89 -2.11
N GLU A 59 36.63 -25.31 -2.18
CA GLU A 59 37.57 -24.89 -3.20
C GLU A 59 37.10 -25.30 -4.59
N GLY A 60 37.08 -24.35 -5.56
CA GLY A 60 36.59 -24.57 -6.91
C GLY A 60 35.06 -24.56 -7.05
N ALA A 61 34.31 -24.13 -6.03
CA ALA A 61 32.87 -23.94 -6.14
C ALA A 61 32.55 -22.85 -7.19
N ARG A 62 31.60 -23.15 -8.09
CA ARG A 62 31.07 -22.25 -9.12
C ARG A 62 29.74 -21.65 -8.67
N ALA A 63 28.80 -22.48 -8.22
CA ALA A 63 27.56 -22.02 -7.63
C ALA A 63 27.81 -21.26 -6.32
N GLY A 64 27.03 -20.22 -6.07
CA GLY A 64 27.21 -19.32 -4.93
C GLY A 64 28.12 -18.12 -5.22
N LYS A 65 28.96 -18.18 -6.27
CA LYS A 65 29.84 -17.07 -6.69
C LYS A 65 29.24 -16.24 -7.81
N THR A 66 28.70 -16.92 -8.84
CA THR A 66 28.08 -16.25 -10.00
C THR A 66 26.57 -16.11 -9.81
N PHE A 67 25.92 -17.18 -9.33
CA PHE A 67 24.49 -17.19 -8.99
C PHE A 67 24.28 -17.71 -7.58
N PRO A 68 23.32 -17.13 -6.81
CA PRO A 68 23.01 -17.61 -5.48
C PRO A 68 22.42 -19.03 -5.55
N ILE A 69 22.79 -19.89 -4.58
CA ILE A 69 22.18 -21.20 -4.43
C ILE A 69 20.73 -21.01 -3.99
N LYS A 70 19.78 -21.59 -4.74
CA LYS A 70 18.36 -21.50 -4.44
C LYS A 70 17.94 -22.58 -3.44
N PHE A 71 17.20 -22.20 -2.41
CA PHE A 71 16.66 -23.11 -1.40
C PHE A 71 15.13 -23.11 -1.46
N ILE A 72 14.52 -24.28 -1.58
CA ILE A 72 13.07 -24.40 -1.73
C ILE A 72 12.48 -25.24 -0.61
N ASN A 73 11.47 -24.69 0.05
CA ASN A 73 10.73 -25.41 1.09
C ASN A 73 9.71 -26.36 0.42
N ILE A 74 10.03 -27.64 0.34
CA ILE A 74 9.12 -28.67 -0.16
C ILE A 74 8.54 -29.56 0.95
N ARG A 75 9.02 -29.42 2.19
CA ARG A 75 8.58 -30.25 3.30
C ARG A 75 7.35 -29.66 3.98
N GLU A 76 7.50 -28.50 4.57
CA GLU A 76 6.46 -27.79 5.30
C GLU A 76 5.33 -27.36 4.36
N THR A 77 5.67 -26.90 3.16
CA THR A 77 4.70 -26.43 2.17
C THR A 77 4.05 -27.54 1.34
N GLY A 78 4.69 -28.70 1.23
CA GLY A 78 4.29 -29.77 0.31
C GLY A 78 4.18 -31.14 0.93
N GLY A 79 5.32 -31.69 1.36
CA GLY A 79 5.46 -33.12 1.68
C GLY A 79 5.09 -33.52 3.10
N TRP A 80 4.95 -32.58 4.03
CA TRP A 80 4.49 -32.83 5.39
C TRP A 80 3.01 -32.51 5.52
N SER A 81 2.18 -33.44 5.08
CA SER A 81 0.72 -33.35 5.18
C SER A 81 0.13 -34.75 5.30
N LYS A 82 -1.12 -34.85 5.76
CA LYS A 82 -1.83 -36.11 5.89
C LYS A 82 -1.99 -36.82 4.53
N ASP A 83 -2.08 -36.06 3.45
CA ASP A 83 -2.20 -36.53 2.07
C ASP A 83 -0.90 -36.43 1.26
N ALA A 84 0.25 -36.51 1.94
CA ALA A 84 1.59 -36.41 1.34
C ALA A 84 1.85 -37.38 0.17
N SER A 85 1.16 -38.52 0.12
CA SER A 85 1.24 -39.48 -0.99
C SER A 85 0.75 -38.91 -2.33
N GLN A 86 -0.08 -37.85 -2.30
CA GLN A 86 -0.62 -37.16 -3.46
C GLN A 86 0.11 -35.83 -3.75
N ALA A 87 1.12 -35.46 -2.98
CA ALA A 87 1.77 -34.16 -3.05
C ALA A 87 2.78 -34.00 -4.19
N MET A 88 3.07 -35.03 -4.97
CA MET A 88 4.06 -35.00 -6.07
C MET A 88 3.79 -33.89 -7.09
N PRO A 89 2.57 -33.68 -7.60
CA PRO A 89 2.30 -32.59 -8.54
C PRO A 89 2.57 -31.22 -7.93
N LYS A 90 2.24 -31.02 -6.65
CA LYS A 90 2.53 -29.77 -5.93
C LYS A 90 4.03 -29.53 -5.78
N ILE A 91 4.79 -30.57 -5.42
CA ILE A 91 6.25 -30.47 -5.27
C ILE A 91 6.89 -30.13 -6.62
N ALA A 92 6.47 -30.77 -7.71
CA ALA A 92 6.93 -30.41 -9.06
C ALA A 92 6.64 -28.95 -9.41
N ALA A 93 5.44 -28.48 -9.12
CA ALA A 93 5.04 -27.09 -9.37
C ALA A 93 5.87 -26.07 -8.58
N LEU A 94 6.13 -26.34 -7.28
CA LEU A 94 6.98 -25.48 -6.44
C LEU A 94 8.42 -25.43 -6.94
N LEU A 95 8.97 -26.57 -7.39
CA LEU A 95 10.32 -26.64 -7.97
C LEU A 95 10.38 -25.86 -9.29
N ALA A 96 9.43 -26.05 -10.22
CA ALA A 96 9.36 -25.33 -11.48
C ALA A 96 9.24 -23.81 -11.29
N GLN A 97 8.44 -23.36 -10.32
CA GLN A 97 8.30 -21.94 -9.99
C GLN A 97 9.61 -21.33 -9.50
N ALA A 98 10.39 -22.07 -8.73
CA ALA A 98 11.66 -21.59 -8.19
C ALA A 98 12.80 -21.53 -9.24
N GLN A 99 12.65 -22.23 -10.36
CA GLN A 99 13.58 -22.14 -11.50
C GLN A 99 13.39 -20.88 -12.34
N LEU A 100 12.27 -20.17 -12.17
CA LEU A 100 12.06 -18.90 -12.87
C LEU A 100 13.15 -17.89 -12.52
N PRO A 101 13.50 -16.99 -13.47
CA PRO A 101 14.48 -15.94 -13.21
C PRO A 101 13.99 -15.05 -12.07
N GLU A 102 14.95 -14.49 -11.34
CA GLU A 102 14.65 -13.48 -10.31
C GLU A 102 13.99 -12.24 -10.97
N PRO A 103 13.14 -11.53 -10.23
CA PRO A 103 12.53 -10.31 -10.72
C PRO A 103 13.57 -9.29 -11.17
N GLU A 104 13.25 -8.55 -12.25
CA GLU A 104 14.11 -7.47 -12.71
C GLU A 104 14.34 -6.44 -11.61
N PRO A 105 15.60 -6.02 -11.35
CA PRO A 105 15.90 -5.04 -10.34
C PRO A 105 15.21 -3.70 -10.64
N VAL A 106 14.75 -3.04 -9.59
CA VAL A 106 14.14 -1.71 -9.65
C VAL A 106 15.03 -0.69 -8.97
N THR A 107 14.77 0.60 -9.19
CA THR A 107 15.45 1.67 -8.46
C THR A 107 15.26 1.50 -6.96
N THR A 108 16.31 1.78 -6.19
CA THR A 108 16.30 1.69 -4.73
C THR A 108 15.94 3.02 -4.07
N VAL A 109 15.53 2.94 -2.83
CA VAL A 109 15.31 4.08 -1.93
C VAL A 109 16.33 3.95 -0.82
N THR A 110 17.18 4.96 -0.67
CA THR A 110 18.28 4.97 0.31
C THR A 110 17.86 5.68 1.58
N TYR A 111 18.23 5.11 2.71
CA TYR A 111 18.18 5.69 4.03
C TYR A 111 19.60 5.89 4.55
N LYS A 112 19.86 7.02 5.23
CA LYS A 112 21.14 7.31 5.83
C LYS A 112 20.93 7.62 7.30
N SER A 113 21.48 6.81 8.18
CA SER A 113 21.41 6.97 9.63
C SER A 113 22.79 7.14 10.22
N GLN A 114 23.00 8.21 10.97
CA GLN A 114 24.21 8.45 11.75
C GLN A 114 24.09 7.91 13.18
N GLY A 115 22.96 7.30 13.52
CA GLY A 115 22.72 6.72 14.84
C GLY A 115 22.24 7.73 15.89
N ARG A 116 21.68 8.88 15.50
CA ARG A 116 21.07 9.83 16.43
C ARG A 116 19.73 9.28 16.91
N LEU A 117 19.70 8.72 18.12
CA LEU A 117 18.53 8.10 18.74
C LEU A 117 17.82 9.08 19.66
N LEU A 118 16.53 9.27 19.44
CA LEU A 118 15.61 9.89 20.40
C LEU A 118 14.92 8.80 21.23
N ILE A 119 15.04 8.84 22.56
CA ILE A 119 14.25 8.03 23.47
C ILE A 119 13.21 8.92 24.14
N VAL A 120 11.93 8.65 23.91
CA VAL A 120 10.82 9.37 24.52
C VAL A 120 10.24 8.51 25.64
N GLY A 121 10.28 8.98 26.89
CA GLY A 121 9.81 8.19 28.01
C GLY A 121 10.09 8.80 29.36
N GLU A 122 9.90 8.00 30.41
CA GLU A 122 10.32 8.36 31.76
C GLU A 122 11.84 8.38 31.83
N THR A 123 12.43 9.43 32.43
CA THR A 123 13.87 9.67 32.44
C THR A 123 14.68 8.50 33.02
N SER A 124 14.20 7.85 34.09
CA SER A 124 14.89 6.70 34.70
C SER A 124 15.02 5.51 33.75
N GLN A 125 13.91 5.12 33.13
CA GLN A 125 13.87 4.02 32.16
C GLN A 125 14.68 4.37 30.90
N ALA A 126 14.50 5.59 30.40
CA ALA A 126 15.23 6.06 29.20
C ALA A 126 16.75 6.07 29.41
N THR A 127 17.22 6.47 30.63
CA THR A 127 18.65 6.47 30.95
C THR A 127 19.23 5.05 31.02
N GLN A 128 18.52 4.09 31.62
CA GLN A 128 18.97 2.69 31.65
C GLN A 128 19.14 2.12 30.24
N LEU A 129 18.17 2.39 29.34
CA LEU A 129 18.26 1.98 27.94
C LEU A 129 19.38 2.70 27.18
N ALA A 130 19.55 3.98 27.47
CA ALA A 130 20.64 4.79 26.92
C ALA A 130 22.01 4.20 27.27
N ASP A 131 22.20 3.75 28.52
CA ASP A 131 23.46 3.11 28.95
C ASP A 131 23.78 1.83 28.18
N MET A 132 22.75 1.09 27.74
CA MET A 132 22.91 -0.12 26.94
C MET A 132 23.24 0.14 25.46
N LEU A 133 23.00 1.37 24.96
CA LEU A 133 23.07 1.72 23.54
C LEU A 133 24.14 2.79 23.23
N SER A 134 24.69 3.44 24.25
CA SER A 134 25.57 4.60 24.10
C SER A 134 26.95 4.31 23.49
N ASP A 135 27.33 3.05 23.38
CA ASP A 135 28.54 2.62 22.70
C ASP A 135 28.44 2.69 21.16
N THR A 136 27.22 2.67 20.62
CA THR A 136 26.96 2.66 19.18
C THR A 136 26.08 3.82 18.70
N LEU A 137 25.26 4.42 19.57
CA LEU A 137 24.28 5.43 19.23
C LEU A 137 24.49 6.75 19.98
N SER A 138 24.22 7.87 19.30
CA SER A 138 24.17 9.21 19.91
C SER A 138 22.78 9.47 20.45
N ILE A 139 22.63 9.49 21.78
CA ILE A 139 21.33 9.43 22.44
C ILE A 139 20.90 10.80 22.94
N THR A 140 19.65 11.14 22.68
CA THR A 140 18.92 12.25 23.31
C THR A 140 17.66 11.69 23.95
N ILE A 141 17.36 12.09 25.18
CA ILE A 141 16.17 11.68 25.93
C ILE A 141 15.15 12.82 25.89
N PHE A 142 13.90 12.52 25.55
CA PHE A 142 12.78 13.41 25.76
C PHE A 142 11.95 12.93 26.96
N SER A 143 12.02 13.65 28.06
CA SER A 143 11.29 13.32 29.29
C SER A 143 9.82 13.74 29.17
N ILE A 144 8.89 12.79 29.32
CA ILE A 144 7.44 13.02 29.22
C ILE A 144 6.72 13.04 30.57
N ALA A 145 7.38 12.60 31.65
CA ALA A 145 6.81 12.59 32.99
C ALA A 145 7.84 13.06 34.01
N PRO A 146 7.48 13.98 34.92
CA PRO A 146 8.31 14.32 36.05
C PRO A 146 8.48 13.07 36.93
N HIS A 147 9.71 12.71 37.21
CA HIS A 147 10.01 11.58 38.08
C HIS A 147 9.44 11.83 39.47
N ALA A 148 8.51 10.98 39.93
CA ALA A 148 7.98 11.08 41.28
C ALA A 148 9.14 10.90 42.28
N VAL A 149 9.32 11.87 43.18
CA VAL A 149 10.28 11.76 44.28
C VAL A 149 9.81 10.60 45.17
N SER A 150 10.38 9.42 45.00
CA SER A 150 10.19 8.32 45.93
C SER A 150 10.93 8.67 47.21
N THR A 151 10.23 9.02 48.26
CA THR A 151 10.75 9.17 49.60
C THR A 151 11.27 7.81 50.06
N GLY A 152 12.55 7.53 49.92
CA GLY A 152 13.17 6.49 50.70
C GLY A 152 14.11 5.47 50.07
N GLU A 153 14.39 5.47 48.80
CA GLU A 153 15.45 4.61 48.27
C GLU A 153 16.45 5.42 47.45
N ASN A 154 17.71 5.33 47.85
CA ASN A 154 18.87 5.76 47.09
C ASN A 154 18.95 4.97 45.77
N THR A 155 18.11 5.31 44.80
CA THR A 155 18.37 4.95 43.42
C THR A 155 19.58 5.75 42.98
N GLY A 156 20.69 5.07 42.70
CA GLY A 156 22.04 5.63 42.51
C GLY A 156 22.22 6.62 41.35
N PHE A 157 21.30 7.55 41.19
CA PHE A 157 21.44 8.71 40.34
C PHE A 157 22.23 9.78 41.08
N SER A 158 23.52 9.84 40.84
CA SER A 158 24.28 11.02 41.16
C SER A 158 23.69 12.20 40.38
N SER A 159 23.02 13.12 41.10
CA SER A 159 22.32 14.29 40.52
C SER A 159 23.22 15.25 39.73
N ASN A 160 24.53 15.04 39.74
CA ASN A 160 25.50 15.98 39.23
C ASN A 160 26.05 15.67 37.82
N GLU A 161 25.82 14.44 37.28
CA GLU A 161 26.31 14.07 35.95
C GLU A 161 25.18 13.85 34.96
N ARG A 162 25.09 14.76 34.02
CA ARG A 162 24.21 14.62 32.86
C ARG A 162 24.93 13.85 31.75
N LYS A 163 24.77 12.55 31.74
CA LYS A 163 25.44 11.69 30.76
C LYS A 163 24.87 11.89 29.35
N TYR A 164 23.56 12.20 29.25
CA TYR A 164 22.85 12.38 27.98
C TYR A 164 22.14 13.74 27.92
N PRO A 165 21.96 14.33 26.72
CA PRO A 165 21.05 15.45 26.53
C PRO A 165 19.61 15.06 26.89
N VAL A 166 18.95 15.88 27.72
CA VAL A 166 17.54 15.67 28.09
C VAL A 166 16.74 16.88 27.63
N LEU A 167 15.73 16.62 26.79
CA LEU A 167 14.72 17.58 26.37
C LEU A 167 13.49 17.43 27.26
N ALA A 168 12.80 18.53 27.50
CA ALA A 168 11.59 18.55 28.31
C ALA A 168 10.63 19.62 27.81
N GLY A 169 9.38 19.26 27.64
CA GLY A 169 8.37 20.17 27.12
C GLY A 169 7.13 19.43 26.61
N LYS A 170 6.41 20.06 25.72
CA LYS A 170 5.24 19.47 25.08
C LYS A 170 5.57 19.06 23.64
N ILE A 171 5.47 17.78 23.34
CA ILE A 171 5.57 17.29 21.96
C ILE A 171 4.31 17.71 21.20
N ASN A 172 4.48 18.41 20.07
CA ASN A 172 3.42 18.82 19.19
C ASN A 172 3.22 17.81 18.04
N ALA A 173 4.34 17.34 17.44
CA ALA A 173 4.30 16.37 16.36
C ALA A 173 5.64 15.64 16.22
N LEU A 174 5.57 14.38 15.80
CA LEU A 174 6.70 13.61 15.29
C LEU A 174 6.37 13.16 13.88
N SER A 175 7.28 13.38 12.95
CA SER A 175 7.13 12.97 11.54
C SER A 175 8.46 12.52 10.96
N GLY A 176 8.44 11.79 9.85
CA GLY A 176 9.66 11.36 9.16
C GLY A 176 9.84 9.86 9.08
N TRP A 177 11.05 9.42 8.89
CA TRP A 177 11.49 8.04 8.68
C TRP A 177 12.95 7.87 9.09
N LEU A 178 13.48 6.67 9.05
CA LEU A 178 14.87 6.35 9.38
C LEU A 178 15.85 7.33 8.72
N GLY A 179 16.64 8.02 9.55
CA GLY A 179 17.60 9.04 9.14
C GLY A 179 17.01 10.43 8.91
N ALA A 180 15.70 10.63 9.08
CA ALA A 180 15.04 11.91 8.78
C ALA A 180 13.78 12.15 9.64
N PHE A 181 13.78 11.74 10.90
CA PHE A 181 12.72 12.12 11.83
C PHE A 181 12.87 13.58 12.27
N LYS A 182 11.73 14.26 12.39
CA LYS A 182 11.59 15.63 12.88
C LYS A 182 10.65 15.65 14.06
N LEU A 183 11.16 16.11 15.19
CA LEU A 183 10.41 16.34 16.41
C LEU A 183 10.08 17.82 16.51
N ASN A 184 8.80 18.17 16.41
CA ASN A 184 8.29 19.51 16.72
C ASN A 184 7.74 19.52 18.13
N TRP A 185 8.30 20.36 18.98
CA TRP A 185 7.92 20.43 20.38
C TRP A 185 8.00 21.86 20.91
N GLN A 186 7.39 22.10 22.04
CA GLN A 186 7.35 23.40 22.68
C GLN A 186 8.13 23.34 24.00
N LYS A 187 9.16 24.18 24.13
CA LYS A 187 9.91 24.37 25.36
C LYS A 187 9.05 25.24 26.29
N ASN A 188 8.37 24.62 27.23
CA ASN A 188 7.44 25.30 28.14
C ASN A 188 7.77 25.05 29.63
N ASN A 189 8.93 24.42 29.93
CA ASN A 189 9.38 24.24 31.31
C ASN A 189 9.90 25.58 31.85
N PRO A 190 9.38 26.06 33.01
CA PRO A 190 9.92 27.26 33.64
C PRO A 190 11.40 27.18 34.01
N ILE A 191 11.93 25.96 34.18
CA ILE A 191 13.37 25.75 34.43
C ILE A 191 14.10 25.64 33.11
N ASP A 192 15.04 26.54 32.86
CA ASP A 192 15.97 26.46 31.76
C ASP A 192 17.09 25.45 32.07
N LEU A 193 17.08 24.33 31.37
CA LEU A 193 18.00 23.23 31.59
C LEU A 193 19.45 23.58 31.14
N ASP A 194 19.62 24.61 30.32
CA ASP A 194 20.93 25.08 29.86
C ASP A 194 21.58 26.02 30.90
N LEU A 195 20.76 26.81 31.59
CA LEU A 195 21.22 27.68 32.70
C LEU A 195 21.26 26.93 34.04
N CYS A 196 20.58 25.81 34.18
CA CYS A 196 20.47 25.06 35.42
C CYS A 196 21.79 24.40 35.81
N THR A 197 22.33 24.74 37.01
CA THR A 197 23.55 24.14 37.57
C THR A 197 23.34 22.80 38.26
N ARG A 198 22.09 22.35 38.35
CA ARG A 198 21.66 21.06 38.96
C ARG A 198 22.04 20.90 40.43
N CYS A 199 22.06 22.00 41.16
CA CYS A 199 22.37 22.02 42.58
C CYS A 199 21.29 21.44 43.50
N ASN A 200 20.13 21.04 42.96
CA ASN A 200 18.94 20.51 43.66
C ASN A 200 18.29 21.47 44.68
N ALA A 201 18.79 22.69 44.85
CA ALA A 201 18.25 23.64 45.82
C ALA A 201 16.75 23.92 45.60
N CYS A 202 16.32 24.04 44.35
CA CYS A 202 14.92 24.27 44.00
C CYS A 202 14.02 23.05 44.30
N VAL A 203 14.53 21.83 44.17
CA VAL A 203 13.80 20.59 44.49
C VAL A 203 13.52 20.51 45.98
N VAL A 204 14.58 20.79 46.79
CA VAL A 204 14.46 20.78 48.25
C VAL A 204 13.59 21.95 48.78
N ALA A 205 13.65 23.10 48.10
CA ALA A 205 12.87 24.28 48.51
C ALA A 205 11.38 24.20 48.13
N CYS A 206 10.96 23.23 47.35
CA CYS A 206 9.57 23.12 46.90
C CYS A 206 8.69 22.37 47.93
N PRO A 207 7.78 23.05 48.64
CA PRO A 207 6.95 22.39 49.66
C PRO A 207 5.97 21.39 49.08
N GLU A 208 5.56 21.54 47.82
CA GLU A 208 4.60 20.64 47.14
C GLU A 208 5.30 19.47 46.41
N LEU A 209 6.61 19.36 46.49
CA LEU A 209 7.43 18.38 45.76
C LEU A 209 7.07 18.35 44.26
N ALA A 210 6.75 19.51 43.71
CA ALA A 210 6.33 19.69 42.34
C ALA A 210 7.53 19.74 41.34
N ILE A 211 8.76 19.78 41.83
CA ILE A 211 9.95 19.79 40.98
C ILE A 211 10.62 18.42 41.04
N SER A 212 10.71 17.77 39.89
CA SER A 212 11.35 16.47 39.75
C SER A 212 12.89 16.55 39.75
N GLN A 213 13.55 15.40 39.89
CA GLN A 213 15.01 15.31 39.84
C GLN A 213 15.59 15.57 38.43
N ASP A 214 14.77 15.52 37.40
CA ASP A 214 15.11 15.94 36.05
C ASP A 214 14.83 17.42 35.77
N PHE A 215 14.56 18.19 36.85
CA PHE A 215 14.32 19.63 36.83
C PHE A 215 13.14 20.06 35.96
N GLN A 216 12.06 19.32 36.02
CA GLN A 216 10.78 19.71 35.45
C GLN A 216 9.80 20.09 36.56
N ILE A 217 8.96 21.09 36.30
CA ILE A 217 7.92 21.51 37.21
C ILE A 217 6.58 20.87 36.80
N ASP A 218 6.05 20.03 37.66
CA ASP A 218 4.67 19.53 37.53
C ASP A 218 3.69 20.66 37.88
N MET A 219 3.15 21.32 36.85
CA MET A 219 2.23 22.44 37.00
C MET A 219 0.90 22.04 37.66
N SER A 220 0.55 20.75 37.69
CA SER A 220 -0.66 20.27 38.39
C SER A 220 -0.48 20.25 39.89
N LYS A 221 0.74 20.06 40.38
CA LYS A 221 1.10 20.07 41.81
C LYS A 221 1.57 21.44 42.27
N CYS A 222 2.10 22.26 41.37
CA CYS A 222 2.66 23.56 41.71
C CYS A 222 1.60 24.55 42.17
N LYS A 223 1.72 25.03 43.42
CA LYS A 223 0.86 26.09 43.99
C LYS A 223 1.51 27.50 43.91
N SER A 224 2.50 27.68 43.10
CA SER A 224 3.15 28.99 42.81
C SER A 224 3.73 29.69 44.06
N HIS A 225 4.28 28.96 45.02
CA HIS A 225 4.95 29.53 46.21
C HIS A 225 6.21 30.32 45.86
N ARG A 226 6.82 30.07 44.69
CA ARG A 226 8.03 30.75 44.19
C ARG A 226 9.30 30.55 45.06
N SER A 227 9.26 29.68 46.10
CA SER A 227 10.45 29.35 46.89
C SER A 227 11.60 28.78 46.05
N CYS A 228 11.28 28.08 44.95
CA CYS A 228 12.24 27.56 43.99
C CYS A 228 12.99 28.71 43.24
N VAL A 229 12.31 29.81 42.94
CA VAL A 229 12.91 30.97 42.26
C VAL A 229 13.94 31.59 43.20
N SER A 230 13.56 31.83 44.47
CA SER A 230 14.51 32.36 45.47
C SER A 230 15.72 31.45 45.71
N ALA A 231 15.48 30.11 45.72
CA ALA A 231 16.58 29.14 45.85
C ALA A 231 17.51 29.08 44.63
N CYS A 232 17.04 29.53 43.46
CA CYS A 232 17.77 29.54 42.19
C CYS A 232 18.34 30.92 41.81
N GLU A 233 18.25 31.91 42.70
CA GLU A 233 18.58 33.31 42.42
C GLU A 233 19.96 33.49 41.76
N THR A 234 20.97 32.77 42.24
CA THR A 234 22.36 32.86 41.71
C THR A 234 22.50 32.35 40.29
N ALA A 235 21.75 31.30 39.91
CA ALA A 235 21.81 30.72 38.56
C ALA A 235 20.78 31.34 37.61
N GLY A 236 19.68 31.92 38.12
CA GLY A 236 18.63 32.56 37.35
C GLY A 236 17.92 31.61 36.35
N ALA A 237 17.97 30.30 36.61
CA ALA A 237 17.47 29.31 35.69
C ALA A 237 15.95 29.15 35.71
N ILE A 238 15.26 29.64 36.77
CA ILE A 238 13.81 29.47 36.94
C ILE A 238 13.09 30.78 36.65
N ASP A 239 12.31 30.76 35.60
CA ASP A 239 11.46 31.89 35.17
C ASP A 239 10.10 31.37 34.71
N PHE A 240 9.03 31.68 35.46
CA PHE A 240 7.67 31.27 35.14
C PHE A 240 6.99 32.18 34.11
N ASP A 241 7.57 33.35 33.84
CA ASP A 241 7.05 34.30 32.85
C ASP A 241 7.74 34.10 31.48
N ARG A 242 8.64 33.11 31.38
CA ARG A 242 9.29 32.74 30.14
C ARG A 242 8.26 32.30 29.12
N SER A 243 8.24 32.93 27.97
CA SER A 243 7.39 32.56 26.83
C SER A 243 7.79 31.18 26.30
N ALA A 244 6.80 30.34 26.06
CA ALA A 244 7.03 29.06 25.40
C ALA A 244 7.58 29.29 23.98
N SER A 245 8.61 28.54 23.60
CA SER A 245 9.24 28.62 22.28
C SER A 245 9.05 27.31 21.52
N ASP A 246 8.69 27.42 20.24
CA ASP A 246 8.60 26.27 19.35
C ASP A 246 9.99 25.85 18.90
N MET A 247 10.27 24.56 19.00
CA MET A 247 11.54 23.93 18.69
C MET A 247 11.36 22.83 17.65
N GLU A 248 12.36 22.66 16.78
CA GLU A 248 12.44 21.54 15.83
C GLU A 248 13.80 20.86 15.98
N ASP A 249 13.81 19.56 16.28
CA ASP A 249 14.99 18.73 16.36
C ASP A 249 14.91 17.57 15.38
N ALA A 250 16.07 17.12 14.88
CA ALA A 250 16.17 16.06 13.89
C ALA A 250 16.88 14.83 14.47
N PHE A 251 16.30 13.66 14.25
CA PHE A 251 16.80 12.37 14.71
C PHE A 251 16.80 11.34 13.58
N ASP A 252 17.60 10.31 13.73
CA ASP A 252 17.65 9.22 12.75
C ASP A 252 16.75 8.06 13.16
N ILE A 253 16.63 7.82 14.46
CA ILE A 253 15.90 6.69 15.05
C ILE A 253 15.09 7.22 16.23
N VAL A 254 13.93 6.62 16.47
CA VAL A 254 13.05 6.97 17.59
C VAL A 254 12.62 5.72 18.36
N LEU A 255 12.86 5.72 19.67
CA LEU A 255 12.29 4.75 20.61
C LEU A 255 11.26 5.48 21.49
N ASP A 256 9.99 5.26 21.21
CA ASP A 256 8.89 5.91 21.89
C ASP A 256 8.27 4.99 22.95
N LEU A 257 8.50 5.28 24.22
CA LEU A 257 7.99 4.53 25.37
C LEU A 257 6.80 5.25 26.04
N SER A 258 6.25 6.29 25.40
CA SER A 258 5.08 6.99 25.91
C SER A 258 3.85 6.08 25.93
N GLN A 259 2.87 6.36 26.81
CA GLN A 259 1.63 5.58 26.89
C GLN A 259 0.82 5.68 25.59
N ALA A 260 0.62 6.89 25.07
CA ALA A 260 0.02 7.13 23.77
C ALA A 260 1.12 7.23 22.71
N PRO A 261 1.05 6.46 21.59
CA PRO A 261 2.06 6.51 20.55
C PRO A 261 2.12 7.91 19.90
N LEU A 262 3.33 8.40 19.64
CA LEU A 262 3.53 9.64 18.89
C LEU A 262 3.16 9.45 17.41
N ILE A 263 3.33 8.25 16.89
CA ILE A 263 2.88 7.83 15.56
C ILE A 263 1.97 6.63 15.73
N ASP A 264 0.67 6.82 15.45
CA ASP A 264 -0.40 5.83 15.60
C ASP A 264 -0.81 5.23 14.24
N TRP A 265 0.15 4.90 13.41
CA TRP A 265 -0.11 4.26 12.11
C TRP A 265 0.05 2.74 12.24
N HIS A 266 -0.83 1.99 11.56
CA HIS A 266 -0.67 0.54 11.54
C HIS A 266 0.72 0.12 11.01
N ALA A 267 1.18 0.77 9.94
CA ALA A 267 2.52 0.60 9.42
C ALA A 267 3.39 1.81 9.82
N ALA A 268 3.99 1.72 11.00
CA ALA A 268 4.89 2.75 11.50
C ALA A 268 6.10 2.94 10.56
N PRO A 269 6.67 4.16 10.48
CA PRO A 269 7.86 4.42 9.69
C PRO A 269 9.04 3.56 10.13
N GLN A 270 9.90 3.18 9.17
CA GLN A 270 11.14 2.50 9.50
C GLN A 270 12.00 3.39 10.43
N GLY A 271 12.58 2.80 11.47
CA GLY A 271 13.34 3.51 12.50
C GLY A 271 12.50 4.00 13.69
N TYR A 272 11.16 3.80 13.71
CA TYR A 272 10.30 4.10 14.84
C TYR A 272 9.95 2.81 15.60
N PHE A 273 10.17 2.79 16.91
CA PHE A 273 9.95 1.62 17.77
C PHE A 273 9.13 2.02 19.00
N ARG A 274 8.29 1.07 19.46
CA ARG A 274 7.39 1.24 20.62
C ARG A 274 7.79 0.43 21.85
N GLU A 275 8.67 -0.56 21.69
CA GLU A 275 9.02 -1.51 22.73
C GLU A 275 10.52 -1.60 22.91
N ALA A 276 10.96 -1.66 24.16
CA ALA A 276 12.36 -1.88 24.53
C ALA A 276 12.66 -3.37 24.77
N SER A 277 12.21 -4.25 23.87
CA SER A 277 12.57 -5.67 23.95
C SER A 277 14.03 -5.90 23.60
N PRO A 278 14.68 -6.99 24.08
CA PRO A 278 16.06 -7.32 23.69
C PRO A 278 16.25 -7.37 22.18
N ALA A 279 15.27 -7.88 21.43
CA ALA A 279 15.31 -7.91 19.97
C ALA A 279 15.29 -6.51 19.37
N THR A 280 14.51 -5.59 19.92
CA THR A 280 14.46 -4.19 19.49
C THR A 280 15.79 -3.50 19.77
N LEU A 281 16.41 -3.71 20.94
CA LEU A 281 17.69 -3.10 21.28
C LEU A 281 18.79 -3.52 20.31
N ILE A 282 18.84 -4.80 19.91
CA ILE A 282 19.76 -5.28 18.89
C ILE A 282 19.47 -4.58 17.54
N LYS A 283 18.21 -4.51 17.11
CA LYS A 283 17.83 -3.83 15.86
C LYS A 283 18.22 -2.36 15.85
N LEU A 284 18.09 -1.65 16.98
CA LEU A 284 18.47 -0.24 17.09
C LEU A 284 19.97 -0.06 16.83
N ARG A 285 20.81 -0.93 17.38
CA ARG A 285 22.28 -0.91 17.17
C ARG A 285 22.66 -1.14 15.71
N ASP A 286 21.90 -2.00 15.00
CA ASP A 286 22.13 -2.33 13.59
C ASP A 286 21.64 -1.23 12.62
N MET A 287 20.98 -0.17 13.12
CA MET A 287 20.42 0.90 12.29
C MET A 287 21.38 2.09 12.06
N VAL A 288 22.68 1.88 12.08
CA VAL A 288 23.70 2.88 11.73
C VAL A 288 24.27 2.55 10.36
N GLY A 289 24.30 3.52 9.44
CA GLY A 289 24.86 3.33 8.10
C GLY A 289 23.90 3.71 6.98
N GLU A 290 24.14 3.14 5.81
CA GLU A 290 23.28 3.31 4.63
C GLU A 290 22.49 2.03 4.37
N PHE A 291 21.19 2.20 4.14
CA PHE A 291 20.26 1.10 3.89
C PHE A 291 19.48 1.36 2.61
N GLU A 292 19.25 0.32 1.86
CA GLU A 292 18.49 0.41 0.62
C GLU A 292 17.28 -0.53 0.64
N LYS A 293 16.19 -0.10 0.03
CA LYS A 293 15.04 -0.94 -0.26
C LYS A 293 14.56 -0.71 -1.68
N PRO A 294 13.89 -1.71 -2.31
CA PRO A 294 13.27 -1.52 -3.61
C PRO A 294 12.21 -0.42 -3.58
N LYS A 295 12.12 0.37 -4.64
CA LYS A 295 10.98 1.24 -4.88
C LYS A 295 9.83 0.41 -5.43
N PHE A 296 8.90 0.00 -4.57
CA PHE A 296 7.86 -0.98 -4.87
C PHE A 296 6.74 -0.52 -5.80
N PHE A 297 6.71 0.72 -6.22
CA PHE A 297 5.63 1.27 -7.04
C PHE A 297 6.14 2.08 -8.22
N THR A 298 5.33 2.09 -9.29
CA THR A 298 5.42 3.08 -10.37
C THR A 298 4.13 3.89 -10.42
N TYR A 299 4.24 5.17 -10.82
CA TYR A 299 3.10 6.07 -10.89
C TYR A 299 3.02 6.76 -12.25
N LYS A 300 1.87 6.65 -12.92
CA LYS A 300 1.54 7.27 -14.21
C LYS A 300 0.50 8.37 -14.01
N GLN A 301 0.93 9.62 -13.83
CA GLN A 301 0.04 10.77 -13.58
C GLN A 301 -1.06 10.92 -14.65
N LYS A 302 -0.74 10.71 -15.93
CA LYS A 302 -1.66 10.95 -17.07
C LYS A 302 -2.99 10.20 -16.96
N ILE A 303 -2.98 9.01 -16.39
CA ILE A 303 -4.17 8.16 -16.22
C ILE A 303 -4.70 8.15 -14.78
N CYS A 304 -4.12 8.97 -13.89
CA CYS A 304 -4.58 9.07 -12.51
C CYS A 304 -5.94 9.79 -12.45
N ALA A 305 -6.88 9.20 -11.71
CA ALA A 305 -8.21 9.73 -11.51
C ALA A 305 -8.37 10.50 -10.19
N HIS A 306 -7.26 10.91 -9.55
CA HIS A 306 -7.31 11.55 -8.23
C HIS A 306 -7.94 12.94 -8.31
N SER A 307 -7.41 13.82 -9.16
CA SER A 307 -7.96 15.18 -9.30
C SER A 307 -7.80 15.72 -10.71
N ARG A 308 -8.79 16.53 -11.12
CA ARG A 308 -8.79 17.32 -12.35
C ARG A 308 -9.60 18.58 -12.08
N ASN A 309 -9.21 19.71 -12.71
CA ASN A 309 -9.93 20.98 -12.57
C ASN A 309 -10.21 21.35 -11.10
N GLU A 310 -9.21 21.15 -10.22
CA GLU A 310 -9.29 21.37 -8.76
C GLU A 310 -10.31 20.51 -8.00
N SER A 311 -11.04 19.64 -8.71
CA SER A 311 -11.98 18.70 -8.11
C SER A 311 -11.30 17.38 -7.81
N VAL A 312 -11.61 16.79 -6.65
CA VAL A 312 -11.12 15.46 -6.26
C VAL A 312 -12.13 14.40 -6.66
N GLY A 313 -11.64 13.35 -7.33
CA GLY A 313 -12.43 12.17 -7.69
C GLY A 313 -12.06 10.97 -6.83
N CYS A 314 -11.05 10.22 -7.25
CA CYS A 314 -10.65 8.98 -6.60
C CYS A 314 -9.62 9.21 -5.50
N ASN A 315 -9.91 8.76 -4.26
CA ASN A 315 -8.99 8.77 -3.12
C ASN A 315 -8.56 7.35 -2.68
N ALA A 316 -8.97 6.30 -3.38
CA ALA A 316 -8.82 4.92 -2.92
C ALA A 316 -7.39 4.55 -2.44
N CYS A 317 -6.34 5.03 -3.14
CA CYS A 317 -4.96 4.77 -2.77
C CYS A 317 -4.48 5.59 -1.55
N VAL A 318 -5.05 6.78 -1.32
CA VAL A 318 -4.78 7.61 -0.15
C VAL A 318 -5.40 6.97 1.08
N ASP A 319 -6.68 6.59 0.96
CA ASP A 319 -7.49 6.07 2.08
C ASP A 319 -7.03 4.68 2.56
N ILE A 320 -6.43 3.88 1.67
CA ILE A 320 -5.96 2.53 2.02
C ILE A 320 -4.53 2.49 2.56
N CYS A 321 -3.78 3.60 2.49
CA CYS A 321 -2.36 3.61 2.80
C CYS A 321 -2.11 3.64 4.31
N SER A 322 -1.88 2.49 4.92
CA SER A 322 -1.60 2.32 6.36
C SER A 322 -0.29 2.97 6.83
N ALA A 323 0.62 3.30 5.91
CA ALA A 323 1.88 4.01 6.18
C ALA A 323 1.79 5.52 5.90
N HIS A 324 0.61 6.04 5.58
CA HIS A 324 0.39 7.46 5.21
C HIS A 324 1.40 8.02 4.19
N ALA A 325 1.93 7.13 3.33
CA ALA A 325 2.93 7.48 2.33
C ALA A 325 2.35 8.24 1.13
N ILE A 326 1.02 8.29 0.98
CA ILE A 326 0.36 8.90 -0.19
C ILE A 326 -0.43 10.13 0.24
N THR A 327 -0.12 11.26 -0.37
CA THR A 327 -0.79 12.54 -0.13
C THR A 327 -1.38 13.13 -1.41
N SER A 328 -2.42 13.96 -1.25
CA SER A 328 -3.05 14.69 -2.35
C SER A 328 -2.28 15.96 -2.70
N GLU A 329 -1.92 16.14 -3.97
CA GLU A 329 -1.41 17.40 -4.53
C GLU A 329 -2.41 17.97 -5.53
N LYS A 330 -3.51 18.56 -5.03
CA LYS A 330 -4.61 19.10 -5.86
C LYS A 330 -4.14 20.11 -6.90
N SER A 331 -3.24 21.02 -6.52
CA SER A 331 -2.69 22.06 -7.40
C SER A 331 -1.94 21.50 -8.60
N ARG A 332 -1.36 20.31 -8.47
CA ARG A 332 -0.68 19.59 -9.55
C ARG A 332 -1.55 18.51 -10.20
N GLN A 333 -2.79 18.38 -9.78
CA GLN A 333 -3.75 17.38 -10.27
C GLN A 333 -3.22 15.95 -10.15
N GLN A 334 -2.57 15.62 -9.02
CA GLN A 334 -1.93 14.32 -8.79
C GLN A 334 -1.90 13.92 -7.33
N ILE A 335 -1.50 12.69 -7.09
CA ILE A 335 -1.03 12.23 -5.78
C ILE A 335 0.50 12.34 -5.72
N LYS A 336 1.02 12.47 -4.51
CA LYS A 336 2.44 12.32 -4.21
C LYS A 336 2.64 11.10 -3.34
N VAL A 337 3.56 10.22 -3.73
CA VAL A 337 3.93 9.05 -2.95
C VAL A 337 5.32 9.27 -2.37
N ASN A 338 5.44 9.24 -1.04
CA ASN A 338 6.72 9.28 -0.36
C ASN A 338 7.35 7.87 -0.35
N PRO A 339 8.44 7.65 -1.10
CA PRO A 339 9.02 6.32 -1.20
C PRO A 339 9.69 5.86 0.10
N ASN A 340 10.13 6.77 0.98
CA ASN A 340 10.73 6.43 2.26
C ASN A 340 9.69 5.92 3.26
N LEU A 341 8.49 6.48 3.27
CA LEU A 341 7.40 5.98 4.11
C LEU A 341 6.75 4.70 3.56
N CYS A 342 6.80 4.48 2.23
CA CYS A 342 6.18 3.33 1.60
C CYS A 342 6.81 2.02 2.08
N ILE A 343 6.04 1.13 2.71
CA ILE A 343 6.49 -0.20 3.18
C ILE A 343 6.48 -1.28 2.10
N GLY A 344 5.98 -0.97 0.89
CA GLY A 344 5.93 -1.93 -0.21
C GLY A 344 4.77 -2.92 -0.16
N CYS A 345 3.73 -2.69 0.63
CA CYS A 345 2.61 -3.63 0.75
C CYS A 345 1.82 -3.82 -0.56
N GLY A 346 1.71 -2.80 -1.41
CA GLY A 346 0.99 -2.87 -2.68
C GLY A 346 -0.53 -2.60 -2.61
N ALA A 347 -1.11 -2.36 -1.44
CA ALA A 347 -2.55 -2.12 -1.28
C ALA A 347 -3.07 -0.99 -2.20
N CYS A 348 -2.31 0.08 -2.35
CA CYS A 348 -2.65 1.19 -3.24
C CYS A 348 -2.73 0.78 -4.72
N THR A 349 -1.96 -0.23 -5.13
CA THR A 349 -1.97 -0.73 -6.52
C THR A 349 -3.18 -1.62 -6.79
N THR A 350 -3.63 -2.39 -5.80
CA THR A 350 -4.80 -3.26 -5.94
C THR A 350 -6.10 -2.47 -6.06
N VAL A 351 -6.26 -1.39 -5.28
CA VAL A 351 -7.47 -0.55 -5.34
C VAL A 351 -7.45 0.49 -6.45
N CYS A 352 -6.31 0.71 -7.13
CA CYS A 352 -6.24 1.68 -8.22
C CYS A 352 -7.08 1.23 -9.42
N PRO A 353 -8.19 1.91 -9.77
CA PRO A 353 -9.11 1.43 -10.81
C PRO A 353 -8.55 1.66 -12.23
N THR A 354 -7.61 2.59 -12.38
CA THR A 354 -6.99 2.93 -13.67
C THR A 354 -5.67 2.20 -13.91
N GLY A 355 -5.03 1.65 -12.85
CA GLY A 355 -3.65 1.18 -12.91
C GLY A 355 -2.61 2.31 -12.99
N ALA A 356 -2.97 3.54 -12.59
CA ALA A 356 -2.02 4.66 -12.46
C ALA A 356 -0.92 4.36 -11.46
N LEU A 357 -1.26 3.69 -10.36
CA LEU A 357 -0.32 3.04 -9.47
C LEU A 357 -0.23 1.57 -9.84
N SER A 358 0.96 1.07 -10.07
CA SER A 358 1.24 -0.35 -10.34
C SER A 358 2.40 -0.83 -9.49
N TYR A 359 2.36 -2.11 -9.11
CA TYR A 359 3.39 -2.76 -8.31
C TYR A 359 4.63 -3.00 -9.17
N ALA A 360 5.81 -2.67 -8.64
CA ALA A 360 7.03 -2.62 -9.44
C ALA A 360 7.97 -3.82 -9.19
N TYR A 361 7.89 -4.47 -8.01
CA TYR A 361 8.83 -5.52 -7.63
C TYR A 361 8.21 -6.58 -6.72
N PRO A 362 7.91 -7.77 -7.27
CA PRO A 362 7.95 -8.13 -8.70
C PRO A 362 6.81 -7.49 -9.50
N LYS A 363 7.02 -7.28 -10.81
CA LYS A 363 5.99 -6.75 -11.72
C LYS A 363 4.84 -7.75 -11.90
N ALA A 364 3.68 -7.28 -12.34
CA ALA A 364 2.52 -8.14 -12.61
C ALA A 364 2.82 -9.27 -13.62
N SER A 365 3.65 -9.01 -14.63
CA SER A 365 4.08 -10.03 -15.61
C SER A 365 4.90 -11.15 -14.96
N GLU A 366 5.79 -10.82 -14.02
CA GLU A 366 6.61 -11.79 -13.29
C GLU A 366 5.76 -12.60 -12.30
N GLN A 367 4.80 -11.94 -11.62
CA GLN A 367 3.82 -12.64 -10.78
C GLN A 367 2.96 -13.60 -11.62
N GLY A 368 2.52 -13.14 -12.80
CA GLY A 368 1.78 -13.98 -13.74
C GLY A 368 2.58 -15.18 -14.25
N ALA A 369 3.88 -14.99 -14.50
CA ALA A 369 4.78 -16.09 -14.90
C ALA A 369 4.89 -17.14 -13.77
N LYS A 370 5.02 -16.72 -12.51
CA LYS A 370 5.03 -17.62 -11.33
C LYS A 370 3.73 -18.42 -11.23
N ILE A 371 2.58 -17.77 -11.33
CA ILE A 371 1.26 -18.42 -11.28
C ILE A 371 1.11 -19.41 -12.44
N LYS A 372 1.47 -19.00 -13.66
CA LYS A 372 1.40 -19.84 -14.84
C LYS A 372 2.28 -21.08 -14.71
N SER A 373 3.53 -20.93 -14.25
CA SER A 373 4.44 -22.03 -14.01
C SER A 373 3.87 -23.02 -12.99
N LEU A 374 3.38 -22.53 -11.83
CA LEU A 374 2.75 -23.35 -10.81
C LEU A 374 1.58 -24.17 -11.37
N LEU A 375 0.61 -23.52 -12.00
CA LEU A 375 -0.61 -24.17 -12.47
C LEU A 375 -0.35 -25.13 -13.64
N THR A 376 0.52 -24.76 -14.58
CA THR A 376 0.83 -25.58 -15.76
C THR A 376 1.60 -26.83 -15.34
N THR A 377 2.64 -26.70 -14.50
CA THR A 377 3.43 -27.85 -14.02
C THR A 377 2.60 -28.76 -13.12
N TYR A 378 1.76 -28.18 -12.24
CA TYR A 378 0.85 -28.94 -11.40
C TYR A 378 -0.10 -29.82 -12.23
N ALA A 379 -0.72 -29.25 -13.26
CA ALA A 379 -1.61 -30.00 -14.16
C ALA A 379 -0.87 -31.04 -15.01
N ALA A 380 0.32 -30.71 -15.54
CA ALA A 380 1.16 -31.65 -16.30
C ALA A 380 1.61 -32.84 -15.47
N ALA A 381 1.87 -32.64 -14.18
CA ALA A 381 2.20 -33.69 -13.23
C ALA A 381 0.98 -34.51 -12.73
N GLY A 382 -0.23 -34.29 -13.32
CA GLY A 382 -1.45 -35.03 -12.99
C GLY A 382 -2.25 -34.46 -11.81
N GLY A 383 -1.89 -33.26 -11.34
CA GLY A 383 -2.63 -32.59 -10.26
C GLY A 383 -4.02 -32.14 -10.69
N LYS A 384 -4.97 -32.17 -9.77
CA LYS A 384 -6.36 -31.79 -9.98
C LYS A 384 -6.81 -30.76 -8.97
N GLU A 385 -7.78 -29.94 -9.35
CA GLU A 385 -8.44 -28.95 -8.46
C GLU A 385 -7.44 -28.04 -7.71
N PRO A 386 -6.52 -27.34 -8.42
CA PRO A 386 -5.49 -26.54 -7.79
C PRO A 386 -6.05 -25.34 -7.05
N VAL A 387 -5.61 -25.11 -5.82
CA VAL A 387 -5.89 -23.93 -5.00
C VAL A 387 -4.59 -23.17 -4.81
N LEU A 388 -4.59 -21.85 -5.06
CA LEU A 388 -3.46 -21.00 -4.71
C LEU A 388 -3.69 -20.41 -3.32
N LEU A 389 -2.73 -20.60 -2.42
CA LEU A 389 -2.68 -19.97 -1.11
C LEU A 389 -1.68 -18.81 -1.15
N LEU A 390 -2.18 -17.60 -1.30
CA LEU A 390 -1.37 -16.39 -1.28
C LEU A 390 -1.09 -16.00 0.17
N HIS A 391 0.17 -15.83 0.54
CA HIS A 391 0.57 -15.47 1.90
C HIS A 391 1.77 -14.52 1.90
N SER A 392 1.98 -13.75 2.98
CA SER A 392 3.18 -12.90 3.12
C SER A 392 4.44 -13.75 3.31
N GLN A 393 5.59 -13.17 2.96
CA GLN A 393 6.91 -13.82 3.14
C GLN A 393 7.33 -13.92 4.61
N GLU A 394 6.75 -13.10 5.48
CA GLU A 394 7.08 -13.07 6.91
C GLU A 394 6.06 -13.83 7.75
N ALA A 395 5.08 -13.17 8.34
CA ALA A 395 4.15 -13.84 9.27
C ALA A 395 3.32 -14.93 8.57
N GLY A 396 2.87 -14.70 7.33
CA GLY A 396 2.14 -15.73 6.59
C GLY A 396 2.98 -16.98 6.32
N ALA A 397 4.24 -16.82 5.91
CA ALA A 397 5.15 -17.94 5.72
C ALA A 397 5.42 -18.71 7.02
N GLN A 398 5.58 -18.01 8.14
CA GLN A 398 5.78 -18.63 9.45
C GLN A 398 4.59 -19.51 9.85
N VAL A 399 3.35 -19.05 9.64
CA VAL A 399 2.14 -19.82 9.95
C VAL A 399 2.05 -21.07 9.06
N VAL A 400 2.37 -20.97 7.77
CA VAL A 400 2.40 -22.11 6.83
C VAL A 400 3.47 -23.13 7.24
N GLU A 401 4.65 -22.68 7.62
CA GLU A 401 5.73 -23.57 8.09
C GLU A 401 5.40 -24.24 9.41
N GLN A 402 4.83 -23.51 10.36
CA GLN A 402 4.37 -24.07 11.64
C GLN A 402 3.31 -25.15 11.41
N LEU A 403 2.39 -24.94 10.47
CA LEU A 403 1.39 -25.93 10.08
C LEU A 403 2.06 -27.21 9.54
N GLY A 404 3.03 -27.08 8.64
CA GLY A 404 3.78 -28.23 8.11
C GLY A 404 4.53 -29.00 9.20
N ARG A 405 5.18 -28.29 10.13
CA ARG A 405 5.86 -28.91 11.30
C ARG A 405 4.88 -29.62 12.23
N ALA A 406 3.72 -29.01 12.50
CA ALA A 406 2.66 -29.63 13.29
C ALA A 406 2.13 -30.90 12.62
N ALA A 407 2.00 -30.92 11.30
CA ALA A 407 1.58 -32.08 10.53
C ALA A 407 2.63 -33.21 10.59
N GLN A 408 3.92 -32.91 10.53
CA GLN A 408 5.00 -33.88 10.73
C GLN A 408 4.93 -34.56 12.11
N LEU A 409 4.52 -33.79 13.12
CA LEU A 409 4.30 -34.26 14.48
C LEU A 409 2.91 -34.93 14.68
N LYS A 410 2.12 -35.10 13.63
CA LYS A 410 0.75 -35.63 13.63
C LYS A 410 -0.22 -34.84 14.53
N LYS A 411 0.04 -33.53 14.73
CA LYS A 411 -0.81 -32.60 15.50
C LYS A 411 -1.76 -31.79 14.61
N ALA A 412 -1.58 -31.82 13.29
CA ALA A 412 -2.38 -31.14 12.30
C ALA A 412 -2.45 -31.96 10.99
N ASN A 413 -3.31 -31.57 10.06
CA ASN A 413 -3.40 -32.22 8.74
C ASN A 413 -2.33 -31.70 7.77
N GLY A 414 -1.85 -30.48 7.96
CA GLY A 414 -0.89 -29.82 7.07
C GLY A 414 -1.53 -29.21 5.82
N VAL A 415 -0.69 -28.63 4.97
CA VAL A 415 -1.13 -27.99 3.72
C VAL A 415 -1.62 -29.07 2.74
N PRO A 416 -2.92 -29.08 2.36
CA PRO A 416 -3.48 -30.09 1.46
C PRO A 416 -2.70 -30.24 0.15
N HIS A 417 -2.71 -31.45 -0.43
CA HIS A 417 -1.93 -31.76 -1.64
C HIS A 417 -2.27 -30.88 -2.86
N ASN A 418 -3.50 -30.40 -2.96
CA ASN A 418 -3.96 -29.52 -4.04
C ASN A 418 -3.82 -28.02 -3.73
N VAL A 419 -3.37 -27.64 -2.53
CA VAL A 419 -3.12 -26.25 -2.13
C VAL A 419 -1.65 -25.91 -2.33
N MET A 420 -1.39 -24.96 -3.22
CA MET A 420 -0.04 -24.48 -3.54
C MET A 420 0.22 -23.15 -2.84
N PRO A 421 1.06 -23.10 -1.80
CA PRO A 421 1.47 -21.85 -1.19
C PRO A 421 2.31 -21.01 -2.15
N LEU A 422 1.99 -19.72 -2.25
CA LEU A 422 2.74 -18.73 -3.02
C LEU A 422 3.08 -17.55 -2.10
N ALA A 423 4.36 -17.46 -1.77
CA ALA A 423 4.87 -16.40 -0.93
C ALA A 423 4.98 -15.09 -1.73
N LEU A 424 4.49 -14.01 -1.14
CA LEU A 424 4.49 -12.65 -1.66
C LEU A 424 5.18 -11.73 -0.66
N TRP A 425 5.78 -10.64 -1.11
CA TRP A 425 6.29 -9.62 -0.18
C TRP A 425 5.19 -9.21 0.82
N HIS A 426 3.99 -8.95 0.32
CA HIS A 426 2.79 -8.72 1.11
C HIS A 426 1.58 -9.16 0.29
N THR A 427 0.55 -9.69 0.93
CA THR A 427 -0.66 -10.21 0.26
C THR A 427 -1.39 -9.15 -0.56
N ALA A 428 -1.28 -7.87 -0.17
CA ALA A 428 -1.83 -6.73 -0.88
C ALA A 428 -1.16 -6.41 -2.24
N SER A 429 -0.05 -7.07 -2.59
CA SER A 429 0.63 -6.85 -3.87
C SER A 429 -0.08 -7.46 -5.08
N MET A 430 -1.09 -8.32 -4.86
CA MET A 430 -1.90 -8.94 -5.90
C MET A 430 -3.37 -8.53 -5.79
N GLY A 431 -3.94 -8.01 -6.85
CA GLY A 431 -5.33 -7.56 -6.92
C GLY A 431 -6.23 -8.47 -7.76
N MET A 432 -7.46 -8.00 -7.97
CA MET A 432 -8.53 -8.71 -8.69
C MET A 432 -8.09 -9.18 -10.09
N GLU A 433 -7.29 -8.40 -10.82
CA GLU A 433 -6.78 -8.75 -12.14
C GLU A 433 -5.93 -10.02 -12.12
N VAL A 434 -5.14 -10.20 -11.06
CA VAL A 434 -4.30 -11.38 -10.87
C VAL A 434 -5.12 -12.58 -10.45
N TRP A 435 -6.07 -12.41 -9.52
CA TRP A 435 -6.93 -13.50 -9.04
C TRP A 435 -7.80 -14.06 -10.15
N LEU A 436 -8.48 -13.21 -10.91
CA LEU A 436 -9.31 -13.62 -12.03
C LEU A 436 -8.46 -14.29 -13.12
N SER A 437 -7.27 -13.76 -13.42
CA SER A 437 -6.38 -14.39 -14.38
C SER A 437 -5.91 -15.79 -13.93
N ALA A 438 -5.60 -15.96 -12.64
CA ALA A 438 -5.22 -17.26 -12.09
C ALA A 438 -6.36 -18.29 -12.18
N ILE A 439 -7.61 -17.87 -11.93
CA ILE A 439 -8.79 -18.73 -12.09
C ILE A 439 -9.00 -19.07 -13.58
N ALA A 440 -8.85 -18.10 -14.49
CA ALA A 440 -8.91 -18.35 -15.93
C ALA A 440 -7.82 -19.34 -16.39
N MET A 441 -6.65 -19.34 -15.75
CA MET A 441 -5.52 -20.27 -15.98
C MET A 441 -5.71 -21.63 -15.29
N GLY A 442 -6.85 -21.88 -14.64
CA GLY A 442 -7.23 -23.18 -14.09
C GLY A 442 -7.17 -23.31 -12.57
N ALA A 443 -6.86 -22.25 -11.82
CA ALA A 443 -7.00 -22.30 -10.36
C ALA A 443 -8.50 -22.46 -10.00
N GLN A 444 -8.79 -23.41 -9.13
CA GLN A 444 -10.14 -23.61 -8.61
C GLN A 444 -10.55 -22.52 -7.64
N GLN A 445 -9.61 -22.17 -6.77
CA GLN A 445 -9.79 -21.13 -5.75
C GLN A 445 -8.50 -20.33 -5.55
N ILE A 446 -8.68 -19.11 -5.13
CA ILE A 446 -7.62 -18.25 -4.57
C ILE A 446 -7.96 -18.03 -3.09
N ALA A 447 -7.12 -18.54 -2.22
CA ALA A 447 -7.18 -18.28 -0.78
C ALA A 447 -6.11 -17.26 -0.42
N VAL A 448 -6.49 -16.16 0.22
CA VAL A 448 -5.57 -15.14 0.71
C VAL A 448 -5.46 -15.30 2.22
N LEU A 449 -4.28 -15.70 2.69
CA LEU A 449 -3.96 -15.80 4.11
C LEU A 449 -3.54 -14.44 4.63
N THR A 450 -4.28 -13.94 5.59
CA THR A 450 -3.96 -12.71 6.32
C THR A 450 -3.69 -12.99 7.79
N THR A 451 -2.81 -12.20 8.37
CA THR A 451 -2.33 -12.30 9.75
C THR A 451 -2.52 -10.96 10.46
N THR A 452 -1.67 -10.62 11.41
CA THR A 452 -1.64 -9.29 12.05
C THR A 452 -0.83 -8.26 11.25
N GLU A 453 -0.16 -8.67 10.16
CA GLU A 453 0.58 -7.75 9.28
C GLU A 453 -0.37 -6.87 8.44
N GLU A 454 -1.54 -7.40 8.12
CA GLU A 454 -2.47 -6.73 7.23
C GLU A 454 -3.29 -5.68 7.97
N ALA A 455 -3.20 -4.43 7.49
CA ALA A 455 -3.93 -3.30 8.04
C ALA A 455 -5.46 -3.46 7.86
N PRO A 456 -6.28 -2.97 8.81
CA PRO A 456 -7.74 -3.04 8.72
C PRO A 456 -8.32 -2.42 7.44
N ASP A 457 -7.75 -1.31 6.97
CA ASP A 457 -8.18 -0.66 5.73
C ASP A 457 -7.89 -1.53 4.50
N TYR A 458 -6.76 -2.24 4.49
CA TYR A 458 -6.48 -3.20 3.44
C TYR A 458 -7.46 -4.39 3.47
N LEU A 459 -7.74 -4.94 4.66
CA LEU A 459 -8.71 -6.03 4.80
C LEU A 459 -10.10 -5.63 4.30
N ARG A 460 -10.53 -4.38 4.54
CA ARG A 460 -11.76 -3.82 3.98
C ARG A 460 -11.71 -3.80 2.45
N GLY A 461 -10.68 -3.18 1.87
CA GLY A 461 -10.52 -3.12 0.40
C GLY A 461 -10.39 -4.48 -0.25
N LEU A 462 -9.74 -5.45 0.41
CA LEU A 462 -9.63 -6.83 -0.05
C LEU A 462 -11.01 -7.51 -0.12
N ARG A 463 -11.82 -7.39 0.92
CA ARG A 463 -13.20 -7.93 0.94
C ARG A 463 -14.07 -7.30 -0.15
N GLU A 464 -13.98 -5.99 -0.35
CA GLU A 464 -14.72 -5.28 -1.40
C GLU A 464 -14.34 -5.79 -2.80
N GLN A 465 -13.06 -5.92 -3.09
CA GLN A 465 -12.59 -6.43 -4.39
C GLN A 465 -12.94 -7.91 -4.61
N MET A 466 -12.84 -8.74 -3.57
CA MET A 466 -13.25 -10.14 -3.64
C MET A 466 -14.76 -10.25 -3.90
N ALA A 467 -15.58 -9.38 -3.29
CA ALA A 467 -17.03 -9.36 -3.53
C ALA A 467 -17.35 -9.00 -4.98
N VAL A 468 -16.66 -8.01 -5.58
CA VAL A 468 -16.82 -7.64 -6.99
C VAL A 468 -16.43 -8.80 -7.91
N ALA A 469 -15.26 -9.39 -7.70
CA ALA A 469 -14.76 -10.49 -8.53
C ALA A 469 -15.65 -11.75 -8.41
N GLN A 470 -16.11 -12.09 -7.22
CA GLN A 470 -17.01 -13.22 -7.00
C GLN A 470 -18.39 -12.97 -7.64
N THR A 471 -18.90 -11.73 -7.58
CA THR A 471 -20.17 -11.35 -8.23
C THR A 471 -20.07 -11.50 -9.75
N LEU A 472 -18.94 -11.10 -10.35
CA LEU A 472 -18.67 -11.28 -11.78
C LEU A 472 -18.68 -12.77 -12.16
N LEU A 473 -17.98 -13.62 -11.41
CA LEU A 473 -17.94 -15.06 -11.67
C LEU A 473 -19.32 -15.70 -11.54
N ASN A 474 -20.05 -15.39 -10.48
CA ASN A 474 -21.40 -15.91 -10.27
C ASN A 474 -22.36 -15.47 -11.38
N GLY A 475 -22.33 -14.20 -11.79
CA GLY A 475 -23.16 -13.66 -12.85
C GLY A 475 -22.86 -14.26 -14.23
N LEU A 476 -21.64 -14.76 -14.44
CA LEU A 476 -21.25 -15.51 -15.64
C LEU A 476 -21.54 -17.02 -15.52
N GLY A 477 -22.14 -17.47 -14.42
CA GLY A 477 -22.52 -18.86 -14.20
C GLY A 477 -21.43 -19.75 -13.60
N TYR A 478 -20.29 -19.18 -13.19
CA TYR A 478 -19.26 -19.91 -12.45
C TYR A 478 -19.68 -20.05 -10.99
N ALA A 479 -20.35 -21.16 -10.68
CA ALA A 479 -20.88 -21.42 -9.34
C ALA A 479 -19.79 -21.81 -8.34
N GLY A 480 -20.02 -21.49 -7.06
CA GLY A 480 -19.14 -21.81 -5.94
C GLY A 480 -18.35 -20.59 -5.44
N THR A 481 -17.52 -20.79 -4.42
CA THR A 481 -16.69 -19.74 -3.82
C THR A 481 -15.28 -19.84 -4.38
N HIS A 482 -14.92 -18.96 -5.29
CA HIS A 482 -13.60 -18.94 -5.95
C HIS A 482 -12.55 -18.12 -5.17
N LEU A 483 -13.01 -17.16 -4.38
CA LEU A 483 -12.15 -16.25 -3.62
C LEU A 483 -12.43 -16.41 -2.13
N LYS A 484 -11.42 -16.73 -1.35
CA LYS A 484 -11.55 -16.95 0.09
C LYS A 484 -10.51 -16.15 0.87
N LEU A 485 -10.98 -15.37 1.83
CA LEU A 485 -10.12 -14.75 2.83
C LEU A 485 -9.96 -15.71 4.02
N ILE A 486 -8.73 -15.98 4.42
CA ILE A 486 -8.37 -16.79 5.57
C ILE A 486 -7.65 -15.88 6.57
N GLU A 487 -8.29 -15.56 7.67
CA GLU A 487 -7.69 -14.82 8.77
C GLU A 487 -7.16 -15.85 9.79
N ALA A 488 -5.84 -16.09 9.82
CA ALA A 488 -5.24 -17.07 10.71
C ALA A 488 -4.02 -16.50 11.42
N LYS A 489 -4.00 -16.66 12.74
CA LYS A 489 -2.89 -16.20 13.60
C LYS A 489 -1.92 -17.33 13.95
N ASP A 490 -2.33 -18.58 13.75
CA ASP A 490 -1.59 -19.78 14.14
C ASP A 490 -1.87 -20.96 13.18
N ALA A 491 -1.10 -22.02 13.35
CA ALA A 491 -1.20 -23.23 12.54
C ALA A 491 -2.56 -23.94 12.69
N ALA A 492 -3.20 -23.88 13.85
CA ALA A 492 -4.46 -24.58 14.09
C ALA A 492 -5.62 -23.92 13.34
N SER A 493 -5.71 -22.58 13.39
CA SER A 493 -6.70 -21.80 12.66
C SER A 493 -6.51 -21.92 11.14
N LEU A 494 -5.25 -21.95 10.66
CA LEU A 494 -4.96 -22.18 9.24
C LEU A 494 -5.36 -23.61 8.82
N ASP A 495 -5.04 -24.64 9.61
CA ASP A 495 -5.41 -26.05 9.30
C ASP A 495 -6.93 -26.18 9.13
N ALA A 496 -7.71 -25.67 10.10
CA ALA A 496 -9.16 -25.70 10.04
C ALA A 496 -9.71 -24.99 8.78
N ALA A 497 -9.19 -23.83 8.45
CA ALA A 497 -9.61 -23.08 7.26
C ALA A 497 -9.28 -23.82 5.95
N LEU A 498 -8.10 -24.42 5.84
CA LEU A 498 -7.67 -25.19 4.66
C LEU A 498 -8.48 -26.47 4.48
N GLN A 499 -8.85 -27.16 5.57
CA GLN A 499 -9.74 -28.32 5.48
C GLN A 499 -11.16 -27.93 5.01
N ALA A 500 -11.66 -26.75 5.42
CA ALA A 500 -12.94 -26.24 4.97
C ALA A 500 -12.97 -25.93 3.46
N LEU A 501 -11.84 -25.55 2.84
CA LEU A 501 -11.75 -25.33 1.39
C LEU A 501 -12.03 -26.60 0.57
N LYS A 502 -11.65 -27.78 1.07
CA LYS A 502 -11.86 -29.08 0.39
C LYS A 502 -13.35 -29.44 0.23
N ALA A 503 -14.22 -28.90 1.07
CA ALA A 503 -15.63 -29.25 1.10
C ALA A 503 -16.47 -28.57 -0.01
N THR A 504 -15.92 -27.62 -0.74
CA THR A 504 -16.64 -26.79 -1.72
C THR A 504 -16.17 -27.12 -3.15
N LYS A 505 -17.13 -27.41 -4.05
CA LYS A 505 -16.85 -27.53 -5.49
C LYS A 505 -17.10 -26.20 -6.19
N GLN A 506 -16.18 -25.83 -7.08
CA GLN A 506 -16.27 -24.63 -7.90
C GLN A 506 -16.39 -25.00 -9.38
N THR A 507 -17.16 -24.21 -10.12
CA THR A 507 -17.20 -24.30 -11.56
C THR A 507 -16.12 -23.38 -12.14
N VAL A 508 -15.21 -23.95 -12.92
CA VAL A 508 -14.14 -23.19 -13.61
C VAL A 508 -14.25 -23.33 -15.11
N PRO A 509 -13.58 -22.49 -15.92
CA PRO A 509 -13.59 -22.62 -17.36
C PRO A 509 -13.14 -24.01 -17.81
N LEU A 510 -13.88 -24.64 -18.71
CA LEU A 510 -13.53 -25.95 -19.30
C LEU A 510 -12.19 -25.88 -20.07
N LYS A 511 -11.88 -24.73 -20.63
CA LYS A 511 -10.64 -24.48 -21.34
C LYS A 511 -9.80 -23.46 -20.56
N VAL A 512 -8.59 -23.83 -20.18
CA VAL A 512 -7.67 -22.94 -19.46
C VAL A 512 -7.10 -21.86 -20.36
N ALA A 513 -6.96 -20.65 -19.83
CA ALA A 513 -6.35 -19.52 -20.51
C ALA A 513 -4.83 -19.72 -20.64
N ARG A 514 -4.25 -19.20 -21.75
CA ARG A 514 -2.80 -19.30 -22.03
C ARG A 514 -2.13 -17.95 -22.25
N PHE A 515 -2.83 -16.83 -22.01
CA PHE A 515 -2.25 -15.50 -22.19
C PHE A 515 -1.12 -15.24 -21.19
N ALA A 516 -0.22 -14.33 -21.54
CA ALA A 516 0.74 -13.74 -20.60
C ALA A 516 0.12 -12.46 -20.00
N PHE A 517 0.52 -12.12 -18.78
CA PHE A 517 0.05 -10.88 -18.17
C PHE A 517 0.67 -9.67 -18.87
N PRO A 518 -0.14 -8.76 -19.43
CA PRO A 518 0.33 -7.47 -19.90
C PRO A 518 0.89 -6.62 -18.75
N SER A 519 1.65 -5.60 -19.11
CA SER A 519 2.17 -4.61 -18.14
C SER A 519 1.09 -3.71 -17.55
N GLU A 520 -0.09 -3.66 -18.17
CA GLU A 520 -1.19 -2.80 -17.77
C GLU A 520 -2.30 -3.58 -17.07
N LYS A 521 -2.67 -3.11 -15.88
CA LYS A 521 -3.71 -3.71 -15.03
C LYS A 521 -5.03 -3.94 -15.77
N ARG A 522 -5.51 -2.92 -16.50
CA ARG A 522 -6.80 -3.01 -17.22
C ARG A 522 -6.77 -4.04 -18.35
N SER A 523 -5.66 -4.12 -19.08
CA SER A 523 -5.49 -5.10 -20.15
C SER A 523 -5.47 -6.53 -19.59
N THR A 524 -4.82 -6.78 -18.46
CA THR A 524 -4.82 -8.07 -17.77
C THR A 524 -6.25 -8.47 -17.37
N LEU A 525 -6.99 -7.51 -16.79
CA LEU A 525 -8.36 -7.72 -16.35
C LEU A 525 -9.31 -8.00 -17.54
N ASP A 526 -9.17 -7.25 -18.64
CA ASP A 526 -9.97 -7.46 -19.85
C ASP A 526 -9.72 -8.84 -20.45
N LEU A 527 -8.46 -9.32 -20.53
CA LEU A 527 -8.15 -10.66 -21.05
C LEU A 527 -8.80 -11.76 -20.19
N ALA A 528 -8.77 -11.63 -18.86
CA ALA A 528 -9.42 -12.59 -17.98
C ALA A 528 -10.94 -12.60 -18.18
N LEU A 529 -11.57 -11.41 -18.23
CA LEU A 529 -13.01 -11.27 -18.43
C LEU A 529 -13.47 -11.79 -19.79
N ASP A 530 -12.75 -11.46 -20.87
CA ASP A 530 -13.05 -11.94 -22.22
C ASP A 530 -12.98 -13.49 -22.28
N HIS A 531 -12.01 -14.08 -21.57
CA HIS A 531 -11.92 -15.54 -21.44
C HIS A 531 -13.13 -16.13 -20.69
N PHE A 532 -13.54 -15.57 -19.55
CA PHE A 532 -14.70 -16.02 -18.80
C PHE A 532 -16.00 -15.86 -19.57
N ILE A 533 -16.20 -14.75 -20.29
CA ILE A 533 -17.39 -14.52 -21.13
C ILE A 533 -17.44 -15.55 -22.25
N THR A 534 -16.31 -15.81 -22.92
CA THR A 534 -16.23 -16.75 -24.05
C THR A 534 -16.50 -18.19 -23.63
N HIS A 535 -16.11 -18.56 -22.40
CA HIS A 535 -16.21 -19.93 -21.88
C HIS A 535 -17.22 -20.04 -20.72
N ALA A 536 -18.20 -19.14 -20.66
CA ALA A 536 -19.24 -19.16 -19.63
C ALA A 536 -20.00 -20.49 -19.64
N PRO A 537 -20.21 -21.13 -18.46
CA PRO A 537 -20.88 -22.43 -18.38
C PRO A 537 -22.38 -22.34 -18.68
N THR A 538 -23.00 -21.18 -18.59
CA THR A 538 -24.41 -20.93 -18.88
C THR A 538 -24.56 -20.10 -20.16
N ALA A 539 -25.39 -20.59 -21.08
CA ALA A 539 -25.77 -19.85 -22.28
C ALA A 539 -27.31 -19.70 -22.33
N PRO A 540 -27.85 -18.52 -22.69
CA PRO A 540 -27.14 -17.28 -23.02
C PRO A 540 -26.53 -16.59 -21.80
N VAL A 541 -25.41 -15.91 -22.00
CA VAL A 541 -24.83 -15.03 -21.00
C VAL A 541 -25.77 -13.84 -20.76
N PRO A 542 -25.97 -13.36 -19.51
CA PRO A 542 -26.84 -12.22 -19.26
C PRO A 542 -26.30 -10.96 -19.96
N GLU A 543 -27.17 -10.02 -20.31
CA GLU A 543 -26.73 -8.77 -20.95
C GLU A 543 -25.84 -7.93 -20.02
N GLN A 544 -26.15 -7.95 -18.72
CA GLN A 544 -25.40 -7.22 -17.70
C GLN A 544 -25.38 -7.96 -16.36
N ILE A 545 -24.39 -7.66 -15.54
CA ILE A 545 -24.27 -8.09 -14.15
C ILE A 545 -24.23 -6.84 -13.28
N GLU A 546 -25.14 -6.74 -12.32
CA GLU A 546 -25.08 -5.70 -11.29
C GLU A 546 -23.92 -6.00 -10.32
N LEU A 547 -23.14 -4.97 -9.98
CA LEU A 547 -21.95 -5.09 -9.15
C LEU A 547 -22.09 -4.31 -7.84
N PRO A 548 -21.42 -4.75 -6.77
CA PRO A 548 -21.28 -3.97 -5.56
C PRO A 548 -20.74 -2.57 -5.88
N LYS A 549 -21.26 -1.53 -5.23
CA LYS A 549 -20.81 -0.15 -5.45
C LYS A 549 -19.38 0.06 -4.94
N ALA A 550 -19.07 -0.51 -3.77
CA ALA A 550 -17.74 -0.44 -3.19
C ALA A 550 -16.75 -1.31 -3.97
N GLY A 551 -15.59 -0.78 -4.28
CA GLY A 551 -14.49 -1.50 -4.94
C GLY A 551 -14.68 -1.79 -6.43
N SER A 552 -15.84 -1.47 -7.05
CA SER A 552 -16.09 -1.78 -8.46
C SER A 552 -15.38 -0.80 -9.41
N PRO A 553 -14.49 -1.29 -10.29
CA PRO A 553 -13.89 -0.49 -11.36
C PRO A 553 -14.69 -0.55 -12.67
N PHE A 554 -15.92 -1.05 -12.64
CA PHE A 554 -16.81 -1.21 -13.80
C PHE A 554 -18.15 -0.56 -13.55
N GLY A 555 -18.71 0.06 -14.57
CA GLY A 555 -20.04 0.61 -14.50
C GLY A 555 -20.36 1.57 -15.62
N THR A 556 -21.57 2.08 -15.56
CA THR A 556 -22.12 3.06 -16.47
C THR A 556 -22.37 4.39 -15.74
N LEU A 557 -22.81 5.36 -16.49
CA LEU A 557 -23.34 6.61 -15.96
C LEU A 557 -24.65 6.96 -16.64
N GLN A 558 -25.48 7.67 -15.91
CA GLN A 558 -26.75 8.22 -16.37
C GLN A 558 -26.64 9.75 -16.36
N ILE A 559 -27.23 10.37 -17.38
CA ILE A 559 -27.27 11.82 -17.51
C ILE A 559 -28.73 12.28 -17.38
N ASN A 560 -28.96 13.20 -16.47
CA ASN A 560 -30.20 13.98 -16.48
C ASN A 560 -30.14 14.99 -17.62
N LYS A 561 -30.85 14.69 -18.71
CA LYS A 561 -30.86 15.54 -19.93
C LYS A 561 -31.47 16.94 -19.69
N ASP A 562 -32.33 17.05 -18.67
CA ASP A 562 -33.01 18.33 -18.38
C ASP A 562 -32.08 19.32 -17.67
N THR A 563 -31.17 18.84 -16.82
CA THR A 563 -30.20 19.69 -16.14
C THR A 563 -28.88 19.83 -16.91
N CYS A 564 -28.53 18.85 -17.76
CA CYS A 564 -27.29 18.86 -18.52
C CYS A 564 -27.26 19.97 -19.57
N THR A 565 -26.31 20.89 -19.43
CA THR A 565 -26.10 22.03 -20.38
C THR A 565 -25.12 21.70 -21.51
N LEU A 566 -24.57 20.47 -21.57
CA LEU A 566 -23.51 20.06 -22.51
C LEU A 566 -22.25 20.95 -22.43
N CYS A 567 -21.88 21.41 -21.23
CA CYS A 567 -20.66 22.21 -21.01
C CYS A 567 -19.37 21.43 -21.20
N LEU A 568 -19.45 20.08 -21.32
CA LEU A 568 -18.33 19.13 -21.56
C LEU A 568 -17.22 19.13 -20.49
N SER A 569 -17.42 19.78 -19.33
CA SER A 569 -16.47 19.73 -18.21
C SER A 569 -16.17 18.30 -17.76
N CYS A 570 -17.15 17.39 -17.84
CA CYS A 570 -17.00 15.98 -17.54
C CYS A 570 -16.10 15.24 -18.56
N VAL A 571 -16.01 15.69 -19.79
CA VAL A 571 -15.11 15.13 -20.82
C VAL A 571 -13.67 15.50 -20.48
N SER A 572 -13.39 16.78 -20.19
CA SER A 572 -12.05 17.27 -19.84
C SER A 572 -11.53 16.65 -18.54
N ALA A 573 -12.43 16.29 -17.61
CA ALA A 573 -12.09 15.66 -16.35
C ALA A 573 -11.86 14.15 -16.48
N CYS A 574 -12.32 13.47 -17.55
CA CYS A 574 -12.27 12.01 -17.66
C CYS A 574 -10.86 11.49 -17.97
N PRO A 575 -10.15 10.79 -17.03
CA PRO A 575 -8.78 10.36 -17.24
C PRO A 575 -8.65 9.16 -18.19
N SER A 576 -9.73 8.42 -18.40
CA SER A 576 -9.78 7.17 -19.17
C SER A 576 -10.42 7.33 -20.55
N ALA A 577 -10.75 8.57 -20.96
CA ALA A 577 -11.46 8.87 -22.21
C ALA A 577 -12.77 8.06 -22.38
N ALA A 578 -13.44 7.74 -21.26
CA ALA A 578 -14.75 7.12 -21.29
C ALA A 578 -15.84 8.11 -21.77
N LEU A 579 -15.73 9.38 -21.38
CA LEU A 579 -16.56 10.48 -21.87
C LEU A 579 -15.82 11.18 -23.00
N GLN A 580 -16.54 11.47 -24.07
CA GLN A 580 -16.02 12.07 -25.29
C GLN A 580 -16.98 13.12 -25.82
N ASP A 581 -16.46 14.15 -26.44
CA ASP A 581 -17.22 15.15 -27.20
C ASP A 581 -17.36 14.72 -28.67
N ASN A 582 -18.07 15.52 -29.41
CA ASN A 582 -18.12 15.46 -30.86
C ASN A 582 -17.74 16.84 -31.43
N PRO A 583 -16.64 16.96 -32.23
CA PRO A 583 -16.20 18.24 -32.77
C PRO A 583 -17.22 18.92 -33.72
N GLU A 584 -18.07 18.11 -34.37
CA GLU A 584 -19.01 18.60 -35.37
C GLU A 584 -20.38 19.00 -34.78
N ARG A 585 -20.76 18.40 -33.67
CA ARG A 585 -22.08 18.57 -33.04
C ARG A 585 -21.98 18.61 -31.52
N PRO A 586 -22.82 19.39 -30.83
CA PRO A 586 -22.91 19.38 -29.37
C PRO A 586 -23.45 18.02 -28.88
N GLN A 587 -22.59 17.06 -28.69
CA GLN A 587 -22.92 15.72 -28.22
C GLN A 587 -21.97 15.31 -27.10
N LEU A 588 -22.51 14.64 -26.09
CA LEU A 588 -21.76 13.92 -25.07
C LEU A 588 -21.85 12.43 -25.36
N LYS A 589 -20.72 11.81 -25.63
CA LYS A 589 -20.60 10.38 -25.94
C LYS A 589 -19.95 9.63 -24.79
N PHE A 590 -20.19 8.32 -24.72
CA PHE A 590 -19.67 7.46 -23.66
C PHE A 590 -19.32 6.07 -24.17
N ILE A 591 -18.12 5.59 -23.77
CA ILE A 591 -17.66 4.21 -23.98
C ILE A 591 -17.57 3.55 -22.61
N GLU A 592 -18.47 2.61 -22.33
CA GLU A 592 -18.60 1.97 -21.02
C GLU A 592 -17.36 1.15 -20.64
N LYS A 593 -16.69 0.49 -21.57
CA LYS A 593 -15.45 -0.26 -21.35
C LYS A 593 -14.35 0.59 -20.71
N ASN A 594 -14.27 1.85 -21.05
CA ASN A 594 -13.24 2.75 -20.57
C ASN A 594 -13.55 3.33 -19.18
N CYS A 595 -14.81 3.25 -18.73
CA CYS A 595 -15.20 3.82 -17.44
C CYS A 595 -14.58 3.05 -16.29
N VAL A 596 -14.00 3.78 -15.33
CA VAL A 596 -13.35 3.25 -14.12
C VAL A 596 -14.08 3.62 -12.83
N GLN A 597 -15.29 4.18 -12.93
CA GLN A 597 -16.14 4.55 -11.79
C GLN A 597 -15.46 5.50 -10.77
N CYS A 598 -14.56 6.35 -11.23
CA CYS A 598 -13.74 7.21 -10.36
C CYS A 598 -14.46 8.42 -9.76
N GLY A 599 -15.64 8.79 -10.26
CA GLY A 599 -16.45 9.89 -9.74
C GLY A 599 -16.07 11.30 -10.24
N LEU A 600 -14.93 11.51 -10.93
CA LEU A 600 -14.50 12.84 -11.37
C LEU A 600 -15.55 13.59 -12.22
N CYS A 601 -16.25 12.88 -13.10
CA CYS A 601 -17.31 13.49 -13.91
C CYS A 601 -18.49 13.99 -13.06
N VAL A 602 -18.77 13.33 -11.93
CA VAL A 602 -19.82 13.73 -10.99
C VAL A 602 -19.41 15.00 -10.23
N THR A 603 -18.21 14.98 -9.64
CA THR A 603 -17.69 16.10 -8.84
C THR A 603 -17.40 17.37 -9.67
N THR A 604 -17.08 17.20 -10.96
CA THR A 604 -16.79 18.31 -11.88
C THR A 604 -18.06 18.88 -12.52
N CYS A 605 -19.20 18.16 -12.47
CA CYS A 605 -20.42 18.61 -13.12
C CYS A 605 -21.07 19.79 -12.37
N PRO A 606 -21.13 21.01 -12.95
CA PRO A 606 -21.69 22.15 -12.25
C PRO A 606 -23.22 22.07 -12.07
N GLU A 607 -23.87 21.22 -12.86
CA GLU A 607 -25.34 21.08 -12.88
C GLU A 607 -25.80 19.81 -12.13
N ASN A 608 -24.88 19.06 -11.49
CA ASN A 608 -25.16 17.77 -10.82
C ASN A 608 -25.97 16.79 -11.69
N ALA A 609 -25.72 16.80 -13.00
CA ALA A 609 -26.51 16.04 -13.99
C ALA A 609 -26.07 14.57 -14.13
N ILE A 610 -25.03 14.11 -13.40
CA ILE A 610 -24.40 12.79 -13.62
C ILE A 610 -24.57 11.93 -12.38
N THR A 611 -25.04 10.69 -12.59
CA THR A 611 -25.05 9.61 -11.58
C THR A 611 -24.30 8.40 -12.08
N LEU A 612 -23.58 7.72 -11.19
CA LEU A 612 -22.83 6.49 -11.48
C LEU A 612 -23.64 5.25 -11.07
N GLN A 613 -23.51 4.19 -11.86
CA GLN A 613 -24.10 2.88 -11.57
C GLN A 613 -23.06 1.79 -11.81
N SER A 614 -22.75 1.03 -10.77
CA SER A 614 -21.81 -0.10 -10.85
C SER A 614 -22.46 -1.28 -11.52
N ARG A 615 -21.93 -1.70 -12.66
CA ARG A 615 -22.37 -2.88 -13.43
C ARG A 615 -21.28 -3.34 -14.39
N MET A 616 -21.40 -4.55 -14.86
CA MET A 616 -20.63 -5.06 -16.00
C MET A 616 -21.58 -5.34 -17.15
N LEU A 617 -21.46 -4.58 -18.24
CA LEU A 617 -22.17 -4.83 -19.47
C LEU A 617 -21.40 -5.89 -20.29
N LEU A 618 -22.08 -6.97 -20.71
CA LEU A 618 -21.46 -8.12 -21.38
C LEU A 618 -21.69 -8.14 -22.89
N THR A 619 -22.50 -7.21 -23.41
CA THR A 619 -22.77 -7.06 -24.83
C THR A 619 -21.66 -6.28 -25.55
N LYS A 620 -21.60 -6.40 -26.88
CA LYS A 620 -20.65 -5.64 -27.73
C LYS A 620 -20.78 -4.12 -27.59
N GLU A 621 -21.95 -3.64 -27.15
CA GLU A 621 -22.20 -2.22 -26.88
C GLU A 621 -21.27 -1.62 -25.84
N ARG A 622 -20.72 -2.45 -24.94
CA ARG A 622 -19.72 -2.02 -23.95
C ARG A 622 -18.52 -1.31 -24.59
N THR A 623 -18.12 -1.75 -25.80
CA THR A 623 -16.95 -1.21 -26.53
C THR A 623 -17.32 -0.09 -27.49
N GLN A 624 -18.61 0.12 -27.73
CA GLN A 624 -19.09 1.10 -28.69
C GLN A 624 -19.37 2.45 -28.02
N SER A 625 -19.15 3.51 -28.78
CA SER A 625 -19.51 4.86 -28.33
C SER A 625 -21.01 5.07 -28.47
N ARG A 626 -21.69 5.42 -27.36
CA ARG A 626 -23.10 5.77 -27.35
C ARG A 626 -23.30 7.24 -27.00
N ILE A 627 -24.33 7.88 -27.56
CA ILE A 627 -24.69 9.27 -27.28
C ILE A 627 -25.51 9.28 -25.96
N LEU A 628 -25.02 10.03 -24.97
CA LEU A 628 -25.72 10.24 -23.70
C LEU A 628 -26.66 11.45 -23.75
N ASN A 629 -26.19 12.53 -24.37
CA ASN A 629 -26.97 13.75 -24.56
C ASN A 629 -26.52 14.47 -25.84
N GLU A 630 -27.46 15.05 -26.54
CA GLU A 630 -27.20 15.89 -27.71
C GLU A 630 -28.18 17.05 -27.76
N GLN A 631 -27.78 18.15 -28.35
CA GLN A 631 -28.62 19.32 -28.60
C GLN A 631 -28.23 20.02 -29.89
N PRO A 632 -29.16 20.75 -30.51
CA PRO A 632 -28.80 21.59 -31.64
C PRO A 632 -27.81 22.68 -31.21
N PRO A 633 -26.84 23.02 -32.09
CA PRO A 633 -25.93 24.11 -31.81
C PRO A 633 -26.64 25.46 -31.78
N TYR A 634 -26.17 26.35 -30.92
CA TYR A 634 -26.63 27.74 -30.90
C TYR A 634 -25.93 28.52 -32.04
N ALA A 635 -26.71 29.29 -32.82
CA ALA A 635 -26.15 30.11 -33.89
C ALA A 635 -25.74 31.49 -33.37
N CYS A 636 -24.55 31.95 -33.75
CA CYS A 636 -24.05 33.28 -33.43
C CYS A 636 -25.00 34.35 -33.97
N ILE A 637 -25.44 35.31 -33.15
CA ILE A 637 -26.35 36.37 -33.53
C ILE A 637 -25.78 37.32 -34.59
N ARG A 638 -24.44 37.31 -34.82
CA ARG A 638 -23.77 38.20 -35.77
C ARG A 638 -23.44 37.54 -37.11
N CYS A 639 -22.87 36.30 -37.08
CA CYS A 639 -22.39 35.61 -38.27
C CYS A 639 -23.10 34.28 -38.56
N ALA A 640 -24.09 33.90 -37.76
CA ALA A 640 -24.84 32.65 -37.83
C ALA A 640 -23.98 31.36 -37.71
N LYS A 641 -22.65 31.45 -37.44
CA LYS A 641 -21.78 30.31 -37.20
C LYS A 641 -22.28 29.54 -35.96
N PRO A 642 -22.45 28.22 -36.03
CA PRO A 642 -22.84 27.44 -34.88
C PRO A 642 -21.72 27.43 -33.82
N PHE A 643 -22.10 27.65 -32.53
CA PHE A 643 -21.20 27.58 -31.39
C PHE A 643 -21.99 27.27 -30.12
N GLY A 644 -21.44 26.48 -29.19
CA GLY A 644 -22.13 26.16 -27.93
C GLY A 644 -23.48 25.47 -28.12
N THR A 645 -24.31 25.46 -27.08
CA THR A 645 -25.68 24.93 -27.10
C THR A 645 -26.66 25.97 -26.62
N LEU A 646 -27.93 25.87 -27.02
CA LEU A 646 -28.99 26.75 -26.59
C LEU A 646 -29.09 26.82 -25.05
N LYS A 647 -29.15 25.66 -24.38
CA LYS A 647 -29.21 25.59 -22.91
C LYS A 647 -27.99 26.19 -22.22
N ALA A 648 -26.77 25.98 -22.75
CA ALA A 648 -25.58 26.56 -22.16
C ALA A 648 -25.59 28.08 -22.25
N ILE A 649 -25.99 28.63 -23.40
CA ILE A 649 -26.08 30.06 -23.61
C ILE A 649 -27.21 30.67 -22.77
N GLU A 650 -28.40 30.08 -22.73
CA GLU A 650 -29.51 30.51 -21.90
C GLU A 650 -29.19 30.41 -20.40
N GLY A 651 -28.60 29.32 -19.95
CA GLY A 651 -28.16 29.15 -18.56
C GLY A 651 -27.11 30.18 -18.13
N MET A 652 -26.18 30.52 -19.03
CA MET A 652 -25.19 31.56 -18.79
C MET A 652 -25.85 32.94 -18.74
N LEU A 653 -26.79 33.25 -19.65
CA LEU A 653 -27.55 34.47 -19.66
C LEU A 653 -28.37 34.64 -18.38
N CYS A 654 -29.07 33.60 -17.92
CA CYS A 654 -29.82 33.64 -16.66
C CYS A 654 -28.94 33.89 -15.44
N LYS A 655 -27.78 33.22 -15.35
CA LYS A 655 -26.84 33.36 -14.23
C LYS A 655 -26.17 34.75 -14.19
N LEU A 656 -25.93 35.36 -15.35
CA LEU A 656 -25.21 36.63 -15.46
C LEU A 656 -26.12 37.88 -15.60
N ALA A 657 -27.41 37.69 -15.90
CA ALA A 657 -28.35 38.83 -16.10
C ALA A 657 -28.47 39.74 -14.88
N GLY A 658 -28.25 39.25 -13.67
CA GLY A 658 -28.24 40.02 -12.42
C GLY A 658 -26.93 40.72 -12.10
N HIS A 659 -25.85 40.41 -12.82
CA HIS A 659 -24.53 40.96 -12.52
C HIS A 659 -24.28 42.31 -13.20
N SER A 660 -23.76 43.28 -12.47
CA SER A 660 -23.59 44.68 -12.95
C SER A 660 -22.72 44.81 -14.21
N MET A 661 -21.75 43.91 -14.41
CA MET A 661 -20.85 43.89 -15.58
C MET A 661 -21.50 43.36 -16.87
N PHE A 662 -22.65 42.69 -16.80
CA PHE A 662 -23.32 42.06 -17.94
C PHE A 662 -24.66 42.78 -18.27
N LYS A 663 -24.64 44.11 -18.39
CA LYS A 663 -25.80 44.91 -18.82
C LYS A 663 -25.66 45.33 -20.28
N GLY A 664 -26.77 45.42 -21.01
CA GLY A 664 -26.80 45.91 -22.38
C GLY A 664 -26.02 45.06 -23.37
N ASP A 665 -25.07 45.66 -24.10
CA ASP A 665 -24.27 44.98 -25.13
C ASP A 665 -23.36 43.88 -24.60
N ALA A 666 -22.93 43.97 -23.35
CA ALA A 666 -22.15 42.93 -22.71
C ALA A 666 -22.92 41.58 -22.61
N LEU A 667 -24.24 41.63 -22.42
CA LEU A 667 -25.10 40.44 -22.43
C LEU A 667 -25.27 39.89 -23.85
N ASN A 668 -25.35 40.75 -24.88
CA ASN A 668 -25.44 40.34 -26.28
C ASN A 668 -24.15 39.66 -26.77
N ARG A 669 -22.99 40.06 -26.26
CA ARG A 669 -21.70 39.40 -26.56
C ARG A 669 -21.66 37.93 -26.14
N LEU A 670 -22.40 37.54 -25.11
CA LEU A 670 -22.51 36.12 -24.71
C LEU A 670 -23.23 35.28 -25.77
N LYS A 671 -24.03 35.89 -26.66
CA LYS A 671 -24.73 35.26 -27.79
C LYS A 671 -23.89 35.22 -29.07
N MET A 672 -22.64 35.72 -29.04
CA MET A 672 -21.73 35.73 -30.18
C MET A 672 -20.67 34.64 -30.06
N CYS A 673 -20.24 34.08 -31.20
CA CYS A 673 -19.08 33.19 -31.26
C CYS A 673 -17.80 33.92 -30.85
N GLY A 674 -16.70 33.17 -30.53
CA GLY A 674 -15.45 33.76 -30.06
C GLY A 674 -14.90 34.85 -30.99
N ASP A 675 -14.90 34.59 -32.31
CA ASP A 675 -14.42 35.54 -33.31
C ASP A 675 -15.24 36.84 -33.33
N CYS A 676 -16.58 36.74 -33.37
CA CYS A 676 -17.46 37.89 -33.36
C CYS A 676 -17.42 38.68 -32.05
N ARG A 677 -17.19 38.00 -30.92
CA ARG A 677 -17.04 38.64 -29.61
C ARG A 677 -15.77 39.47 -29.53
N VAL A 678 -14.66 38.99 -30.04
CA VAL A 678 -13.40 39.73 -30.13
C VAL A 678 -13.56 40.94 -31.05
N ILE A 679 -14.13 40.75 -32.24
CA ILE A 679 -14.37 41.85 -33.17
C ILE A 679 -15.27 42.91 -32.54
N ASP A 680 -16.32 42.53 -31.79
CA ASP A 680 -17.24 43.47 -31.14
C ASP A 680 -16.57 44.23 -29.99
N LEU A 681 -15.74 43.58 -29.20
CA LEU A 681 -14.96 44.20 -28.13
C LEU A 681 -13.98 45.25 -28.64
N HIS A 682 -13.35 45.00 -29.78
CA HIS A 682 -12.35 45.90 -30.38
C HIS A 682 -12.90 46.78 -31.50
N SER A 683 -14.23 46.83 -31.69
CA SER A 683 -14.83 47.78 -32.62
C SER A 683 -14.74 49.20 -32.05
N ALA A 684 -14.50 50.19 -32.91
CA ALA A 684 -14.34 51.60 -32.53
C ALA A 684 -15.50 52.20 -31.73
N SER A 685 -16.71 51.60 -31.85
CA SER A 685 -17.89 51.97 -31.07
C SER A 685 -17.87 51.53 -29.61
N ASN A 686 -16.95 50.62 -29.25
CA ASN A 686 -16.84 50.00 -27.92
C ASN A 686 -15.50 50.26 -27.21
N GLU A 687 -14.64 51.11 -27.78
CA GLU A 687 -13.45 51.59 -27.07
C GLU A 687 -13.87 52.42 -25.85
N ALA A 688 -13.70 51.82 -24.66
CA ALA A 688 -13.85 52.56 -23.41
C ALA A 688 -12.75 53.63 -23.35
N LYS A 689 -13.13 54.90 -23.47
CA LYS A 689 -12.20 56.01 -23.26
C LYS A 689 -11.92 56.12 -21.77
N ILE A 690 -10.65 56.43 -21.40
CA ILE A 690 -10.23 56.62 -20.00
C ILE A 690 -11.15 57.60 -19.26
N GLN A 691 -11.86 58.47 -19.97
CA GLN A 691 -12.83 59.42 -19.43
C GLN A 691 -14.16 58.80 -18.96
N ASP A 692 -14.45 57.53 -19.34
CA ASP A 692 -15.70 56.83 -19.03
C ASP A 692 -15.60 55.93 -17.77
N ILE A 693 -14.45 55.95 -17.09
CA ILE A 693 -14.25 55.23 -15.82
C ILE A 693 -14.78 56.10 -14.68
N PRO A 694 -15.84 55.70 -13.97
CA PRO A 694 -16.29 56.43 -12.79
C PRO A 694 -15.18 56.50 -11.76
N ARG A 695 -14.86 57.72 -11.29
CA ARG A 695 -13.90 57.94 -10.20
C ARG A 695 -14.44 57.43 -8.88
#